data_9d677efe5ceb02f2bee78e65f9fc1a64
#
_entry.id   9d677efe5ceb02f2bee78e65f9fc1a64
#
_cell.length_a   1.000
_cell.length_b   1.000
_cell.length_c   1.000
_cell.angle_alpha   90.00
_cell.angle_beta   90.00
_cell.angle_gamma   90.00
#
_symmetry.space_group_name_H-M   'P 1'
#
loop_
_entity.id
_entity.type
_entity.pdbx_description
1 polymer ?
#
loop_
_entity_poly.entity_id
_entity_poly.type
_entity_poly.pdbx_seq_one_letter_code
_entity_poly.pdbx_strand_id
1 'polypeptide(L)'
;MEKAAVKKNRKGGKGKGKKKKAAGSSALAPVLAFLQNEVVRFVAGIVFAIIAVFTFVSILSYLFTWAEDQSLLSDDNLFSNIVTAENLGGKLGFLSANLLVSKWFGLGAFIIPFFFAGVSVYCFKKGRVRLLRLFALSLMGCIVLSSVFSFIFSFTSAKTLFGDGAGGSYGFYINEWLVSMTGVFGAACIIAFFLVLWIILLNTKIVRRITAFFDSLFKKKEGEEAVPEEMADDGEEEDDEDEDEDGDEDDEEGEDEDENAGEEDGDVAVEEDGRKPSEPDGPVFEIIEQPLPEPVKTPVPVEDGHAVTAAEVPAEPVAPVAAAVSDGPVVPPLEVIGGDASDYSAALTDDQWRTRYDPRLSLSNYRMPDLSLLKDYSDQTSEVSRDELEKNNRRIVSTLKDYKISISKISARVGPTVTLYEVVPAPGVRVAQIMRLEDDIARSLAARGVRVVTLTGTNAIGIEVANEKPSIVSMRSILEDPKFNAVAGKYDLPVVIGRTISNEAMSFDLTKMPHLLVAGATGQGKSVGLNAIIASLLYRKHPSELKFVLVDPKKVELSLYSPLEKHYLAKLPDADEAIITDTKRVVYTLRSLCKLMDHRYDLLKAASVRNVKEYNEKFLSRKLNPYKGHEYMPYIVVIIDEFADLLMTAGREIEEPIARLAQLARAIGIHLVIATQRPTTNIITGTIKANFPARIAFRVMSSVDSKTILDQTGANQLVGRGDMLISTGSSEPVRVQCAFIDTPEVENIANFISAQAGFGGAYLLPECEMEDSEDGPVKKLSGGARDDLFKEAARLIVREQQGSTSLIQRKMNLGYNRAGRIMDQLEDAGIVGPSEGSKPRQVRITSLESLEELLSTL
;
A
#
# COMPACT_ATOMS: atom_id res chain seq x y z
N MET A 1 -6.08 68.41 43.89
CA MET A 1 -5.99 69.82 43.39
C MET A 1 -5.87 69.63 41.89
N GLU A 2 -6.76 69.96 41.23
CA GLU A 2 -7.61 70.96 40.59
C GLU A 2 -7.59 70.59 39.08
N LYS A 3 -8.75 70.19 38.52
CA LYS A 3 -9.77 71.03 37.86
C LYS A 3 -9.16 71.87 36.73
N ALA A 4 -9.67 71.99 35.62
CA ALA A 4 -10.98 71.99 35.00
C ALA A 4 -10.76 72.23 33.49
N ALA A 5 -11.50 71.76 32.65
CA ALA A 5 -12.80 72.01 32.05
C ALA A 5 -12.71 72.73 30.68
N VAL A 6 -13.41 72.14 29.74
CA VAL A 6 -14.57 72.59 28.95
C VAL A 6 -14.32 73.31 27.62
N LYS A 7 -14.77 72.87 26.56
CA LYS A 7 -15.96 73.00 25.71
C LYS A 7 -15.72 72.84 24.19
N LYS A 8 -16.54 71.94 23.64
CA LYS A 8 -17.37 72.10 22.45
C LYS A 8 -16.85 72.74 21.17
N ASN A 9 -16.84 72.02 20.07
CA ASN A 9 -17.87 72.21 19.04
C ASN A 9 -18.02 71.07 18.05
N ARG A 10 -19.29 70.86 17.68
CA ARG A 10 -19.84 69.89 16.69
C ARG A 10 -19.60 70.34 15.27
N LYS A 11 -19.35 69.32 14.38
CA LYS A 11 -19.95 69.11 13.04
C LYS A 11 -19.22 67.90 12.46
N GLY A 12 -19.74 66.75 12.20
CA GLY A 12 -20.73 66.36 11.22
C GLY A 12 -19.94 65.87 10.00
N GLY A 13 -19.69 64.54 9.90
CA GLY A 13 -19.11 63.97 8.76
C GLY A 13 -19.20 62.42 8.83
N LYS A 14 -20.15 61.81 8.15
CA LYS A 14 -20.30 60.38 8.01
C LYS A 14 -19.11 59.78 7.24
N GLY A 15 -18.26 59.03 7.91
CA GLY A 15 -17.21 58.22 7.29
C GLY A 15 -17.48 56.74 7.51
N LYS A 16 -17.76 56.01 6.43
CA LYS A 16 -17.94 54.58 6.37
C LYS A 16 -16.69 53.86 6.88
N GLY A 17 -16.83 53.14 7.98
CA GLY A 17 -15.75 52.28 8.50
C GLY A 17 -15.55 51.06 7.61
N LYS A 18 -14.46 51.05 6.88
CA LYS A 18 -13.93 49.82 6.26
C LYS A 18 -13.37 48.95 7.39
N LYS A 19 -14.05 47.84 7.63
CA LYS A 19 -13.48 46.73 8.43
C LYS A 19 -12.21 46.22 7.76
N LYS A 20 -11.04 46.51 8.34
CA LYS A 20 -9.81 45.77 8.02
C LYS A 20 -9.99 44.31 8.40
N LYS A 21 -10.07 43.44 7.39
CA LYS A 21 -9.82 42.00 7.56
C LYS A 21 -8.40 41.80 8.03
N ALA A 22 -8.23 41.16 9.17
CA ALA A 22 -6.93 40.73 9.66
C ALA A 22 -6.33 39.75 8.63
N ALA A 23 -5.26 40.17 7.96
CA ALA A 23 -4.47 39.30 7.10
C ALA A 23 -3.70 38.35 8.00
N GLY A 24 -4.02 37.07 7.88
CA GLY A 24 -3.18 35.99 8.38
C GLY A 24 -1.78 36.14 7.78
N SER A 25 -0.77 36.27 8.62
CA SER A 25 0.63 36.28 8.22
C SER A 25 0.98 34.95 7.57
N SER A 26 1.01 34.88 6.24
CA SER A 26 1.50 33.70 5.53
C SER A 26 3.02 33.62 5.79
N ALA A 27 3.50 32.45 6.20
CA ALA A 27 4.92 32.13 6.35
C ALA A 27 5.75 32.37 5.05
N LEU A 28 5.09 32.63 3.94
CA LEU A 28 5.66 32.93 2.62
C LEU A 28 6.07 34.37 2.42
N ALA A 29 5.59 35.31 3.25
CA ALA A 29 5.90 36.72 3.08
C ALA A 29 7.41 37.08 3.16
N PRO A 30 8.20 36.54 4.11
CA PRO A 30 9.64 36.82 4.16
C PRO A 30 10.41 36.20 2.99
N VAL A 31 9.98 35.03 2.50
CA VAL A 31 10.58 34.35 1.34
C VAL A 31 10.32 35.11 0.06
N LEU A 32 9.11 35.63 -0.13
CA LEU A 32 8.75 36.47 -1.27
C LEU A 32 9.54 37.79 -1.25
N ALA A 33 9.73 38.42 -0.09
CA ALA A 33 10.53 39.62 0.05
C ALA A 33 12.03 39.39 -0.27
N PHE A 34 12.57 38.25 0.14
CA PHE A 34 13.94 37.83 -0.19
C PHE A 34 14.12 37.62 -1.71
N LEU A 35 13.17 36.98 -2.39
CA LEU A 35 13.18 36.74 -3.83
C LEU A 35 12.98 38.03 -4.65
N GLN A 36 12.46 39.10 -4.06
CA GLN A 36 12.30 40.41 -4.72
C GLN A 36 13.57 41.25 -4.67
N ASN A 37 14.59 40.85 -3.91
CA ASN A 37 15.87 41.58 -3.85
C ASN A 37 16.57 41.51 -5.21
N GLU A 38 17.04 42.67 -5.73
CA GLU A 38 17.67 42.75 -7.06
C GLU A 38 18.92 41.89 -7.17
N VAL A 39 19.75 41.86 -6.11
CA VAL A 39 20.97 41.04 -6.08
C VAL A 39 20.64 39.56 -6.14
N VAL A 40 19.63 39.11 -5.37
CA VAL A 40 19.18 37.71 -5.37
C VAL A 40 18.64 37.33 -6.74
N ARG A 41 17.86 38.19 -7.36
CA ARG A 41 17.35 37.95 -8.72
C ARG A 41 18.45 37.87 -9.77
N PHE A 42 19.44 38.78 -9.70
CA PHE A 42 20.57 38.76 -10.62
C PHE A 42 21.38 37.46 -10.50
N VAL A 43 21.70 37.08 -9.27
CA VAL A 43 22.39 35.78 -9.02
C VAL A 43 21.54 34.60 -9.48
N ALA A 44 20.23 34.58 -9.20
CA ALA A 44 19.33 33.56 -9.69
C ALA A 44 19.30 33.51 -11.23
N GLY A 45 19.34 34.67 -11.90
CA GLY A 45 19.42 34.74 -13.35
C GLY A 45 20.67 34.08 -13.93
N ILE A 46 21.83 34.29 -13.30
CA ILE A 46 23.08 33.59 -13.69
C ILE A 46 22.97 32.08 -13.45
N VAL A 47 22.45 31.67 -12.30
CA VAL A 47 22.29 30.23 -11.98
C VAL A 47 21.39 29.54 -13.00
N PHE A 48 20.24 30.13 -13.35
CA PHE A 48 19.36 29.57 -14.37
C PHE A 48 19.98 29.59 -15.78
N ALA A 49 20.82 30.58 -16.13
CA ALA A 49 21.58 30.54 -17.38
C ALA A 49 22.56 29.36 -17.42
N ILE A 50 23.29 29.13 -16.34
CA ILE A 50 24.21 27.99 -16.22
C ILE A 50 23.45 26.66 -16.32
N ILE A 51 22.33 26.52 -15.61
CA ILE A 51 21.47 25.32 -15.68
C ILE A 51 20.95 25.10 -17.11
N ALA A 52 20.55 26.15 -17.81
CA ALA A 52 20.10 26.05 -19.20
C ALA A 52 21.20 25.53 -20.13
N VAL A 53 22.41 26.09 -20.04
CA VAL A 53 23.56 25.62 -20.85
C VAL A 53 23.97 24.20 -20.47
N PHE A 54 24.06 23.91 -19.17
CA PHE A 54 24.43 22.58 -18.69
C PHE A 54 23.45 21.52 -19.17
N THR A 55 22.13 21.71 -18.98
CA THR A 55 21.11 20.77 -19.43
C THR A 55 21.10 20.62 -20.95
N PHE A 56 21.29 21.69 -21.71
CA PHE A 56 21.37 21.64 -23.18
C PHE A 56 22.55 20.76 -23.64
N VAL A 57 23.76 21.02 -23.11
CA VAL A 57 24.97 20.27 -23.45
C VAL A 57 24.84 18.81 -23.01
N SER A 58 24.29 18.55 -21.83
CA SER A 58 24.09 17.20 -21.32
C SER A 58 23.12 16.38 -22.17
N ILE A 59 21.98 16.96 -22.59
CA ILE A 59 21.00 16.31 -23.49
C ILE A 59 21.62 16.09 -24.86
N LEU A 60 22.33 17.09 -25.40
CA LEU A 60 22.95 16.96 -26.70
C LEU A 60 24.02 15.85 -26.72
N SER A 61 24.90 15.84 -25.72
CA SER A 61 25.91 14.80 -25.58
C SER A 61 25.30 13.40 -25.38
N TYR A 62 24.20 13.30 -24.62
CA TYR A 62 23.50 12.04 -24.37
C TYR A 62 23.00 11.38 -25.67
N LEU A 63 22.66 12.13 -26.68
CA LEU A 63 22.22 11.55 -27.98
C LEU A 63 23.31 10.68 -28.62
N PHE A 64 24.57 10.96 -28.33
CA PHE A 64 25.72 10.26 -28.93
C PHE A 64 26.38 9.26 -27.99
N THR A 65 26.30 9.50 -26.65
CA THR A 65 27.01 8.70 -25.64
C THR A 65 26.11 7.76 -24.83
N TRP A 66 24.79 7.75 -25.09
CA TRP A 66 23.82 7.04 -24.24
C TRP A 66 24.09 5.52 -24.11
N ALA A 67 24.58 4.88 -25.18
CA ALA A 67 24.82 3.46 -25.21
C ALA A 67 26.08 3.06 -24.42
N GLU A 68 27.12 3.90 -24.45
CA GLU A 68 28.38 3.68 -23.76
C GLU A 68 28.24 3.95 -22.26
N ASP A 69 27.49 4.99 -21.90
CA ASP A 69 27.26 5.39 -20.52
C ASP A 69 26.18 4.54 -19.80
N GLN A 70 25.53 3.58 -20.48
CA GLN A 70 24.44 2.79 -19.90
C GLN A 70 24.93 1.89 -18.74
N SER A 71 26.22 1.50 -18.75
CA SER A 71 26.85 0.76 -17.66
C SER A 71 26.94 1.55 -16.34
N LEU A 72 26.79 2.89 -16.38
CA LEU A 72 26.78 3.76 -15.21
C LEU A 72 25.46 3.70 -14.43
N LEU A 73 24.41 3.08 -14.99
CA LEU A 73 23.11 2.92 -14.30
C LEU A 73 23.10 1.79 -13.27
N SER A 74 24.14 0.97 -13.22
CA SER A 74 24.32 0.02 -12.12
C SER A 74 24.85 0.76 -10.88
N ASP A 75 24.23 0.53 -9.71
CA ASP A 75 24.43 1.31 -8.48
C ASP A 75 25.90 1.40 -8.02
N ASP A 76 26.73 0.40 -8.29
CA ASP A 76 28.14 0.36 -7.88
C ASP A 76 29.04 1.35 -8.65
N ASN A 77 28.67 1.78 -9.85
CA ASN A 77 29.49 2.61 -10.72
C ASN A 77 29.17 4.11 -10.65
N LEU A 78 27.99 4.47 -10.15
CA LEU A 78 27.52 5.85 -10.19
C LEU A 78 28.33 6.80 -9.32
N PHE A 79 28.69 6.36 -8.12
CA PHE A 79 29.47 7.15 -7.13
C PHE A 79 30.97 6.81 -7.11
N SER A 80 31.38 5.86 -7.93
CA SER A 80 32.78 5.45 -8.03
C SER A 80 33.61 6.51 -8.78
N ASN A 81 34.72 6.96 -8.21
CA ASN A 81 35.64 7.89 -8.88
C ASN A 81 36.47 7.24 -10.00
N ILE A 82 36.30 5.95 -10.23
CA ILE A 82 37.10 5.16 -11.17
C ILE A 82 36.47 5.15 -12.57
N VAL A 83 35.15 5.19 -12.66
CA VAL A 83 34.44 5.17 -13.95
C VAL A 83 34.08 6.62 -14.33
N THR A 84 34.53 7.07 -15.48
CA THR A 84 34.19 8.37 -16.05
C THR A 84 33.02 8.21 -17.03
N ALA A 85 32.13 9.21 -17.11
CA ALA A 85 31.09 9.26 -18.11
C ALA A 85 31.63 9.89 -19.37
N GLU A 86 31.26 9.37 -20.54
CA GLU A 86 31.56 9.94 -21.86
C GLU A 86 30.69 11.20 -22.13
N ASN A 87 29.60 11.37 -21.40
CA ASN A 87 28.76 12.56 -21.49
C ASN A 87 29.56 13.81 -21.11
N LEU A 88 29.53 14.87 -21.95
CA LEU A 88 30.21 16.16 -21.71
C LEU A 88 29.84 16.83 -20.38
N GLY A 89 28.63 16.58 -19.87
CA GLY A 89 28.20 17.01 -18.54
C GLY A 89 28.68 16.10 -17.40
N GLY A 90 29.53 15.10 -17.69
CA GLY A 90 29.97 14.09 -16.74
C GLY A 90 28.81 13.23 -16.24
N LYS A 91 28.97 12.56 -15.10
CA LYS A 91 27.95 11.68 -14.52
C LYS A 91 26.63 12.39 -14.20
N LEU A 92 26.69 13.64 -13.69
CA LEU A 92 25.48 14.44 -13.42
C LEU A 92 24.78 14.82 -14.74
N GLY A 93 25.54 15.11 -15.79
CA GLY A 93 25.00 15.37 -17.13
C GLY A 93 24.31 14.15 -17.69
N PHE A 94 24.95 12.97 -17.63
CA PHE A 94 24.34 11.72 -18.06
C PHE A 94 23.08 11.38 -17.29
N LEU A 95 23.08 11.47 -15.95
CA LEU A 95 21.91 11.18 -15.11
C LEU A 95 20.72 12.11 -15.43
N SER A 96 21.01 13.42 -15.52
CA SER A 96 19.96 14.39 -15.83
C SER A 96 19.40 14.19 -17.24
N ALA A 97 20.26 13.92 -18.22
CA ALA A 97 19.85 13.65 -19.59
C ALA A 97 19.10 12.30 -19.70
N ASN A 98 19.54 11.24 -19.02
CA ASN A 98 18.83 9.97 -18.98
C ASN A 98 17.43 10.11 -18.38
N LEU A 99 17.29 10.87 -17.29
CA LEU A 99 15.97 11.16 -16.69
C LEU A 99 15.06 11.91 -17.65
N LEU A 100 15.57 12.97 -18.32
CA LEU A 100 14.77 13.86 -19.15
C LEU A 100 14.47 13.24 -20.52
N VAL A 101 15.41 12.53 -21.13
CA VAL A 101 15.28 11.92 -22.47
C VAL A 101 14.70 10.51 -22.36
N SER A 102 15.36 9.57 -21.69
CA SER A 102 14.87 8.19 -21.65
C SER A 102 13.58 8.08 -20.82
N LYS A 103 13.60 8.51 -19.55
CA LYS A 103 12.49 8.26 -18.63
C LYS A 103 11.30 9.21 -18.79
N TRP A 104 11.50 10.44 -19.32
CA TRP A 104 10.41 11.40 -19.42
C TRP A 104 10.02 11.70 -20.88
N PHE A 105 10.60 12.72 -21.50
CA PHE A 105 10.03 13.36 -22.70
C PHE A 105 10.75 13.04 -24.01
N GLY A 106 11.74 12.18 -24.01
CA GLY A 106 12.50 11.90 -25.23
C GLY A 106 13.16 13.15 -25.81
N LEU A 107 13.13 13.28 -27.11
CA LEU A 107 13.62 14.47 -27.83
C LEU A 107 12.81 15.74 -27.48
N GLY A 108 11.60 15.63 -26.96
CA GLY A 108 10.83 16.76 -26.42
C GLY A 108 11.50 17.46 -25.24
N ALA A 109 12.43 16.79 -24.55
CA ALA A 109 13.20 17.36 -23.44
C ALA A 109 14.06 18.57 -23.83
N PHE A 110 14.37 18.77 -25.13
CA PHE A 110 15.10 19.94 -25.58
C PHE A 110 14.40 21.28 -25.31
N ILE A 111 13.11 21.28 -24.98
CA ILE A 111 12.39 22.51 -24.57
C ILE A 111 12.81 22.96 -23.17
N ILE A 112 13.25 22.05 -22.30
CA ILE A 112 13.56 22.35 -20.90
C ILE A 112 14.72 23.35 -20.75
N PRO A 113 15.85 23.25 -21.48
CA PRO A 113 16.89 24.27 -21.48
C PRO A 113 16.37 25.66 -21.89
N PHE A 114 15.47 25.74 -22.87
CA PHE A 114 14.87 27.02 -23.28
C PHE A 114 13.94 27.60 -22.23
N PHE A 115 13.23 26.77 -21.47
CA PHE A 115 12.48 27.22 -20.31
C PHE A 115 13.39 27.86 -19.26
N PHE A 116 14.51 27.23 -18.89
CA PHE A 116 15.46 27.79 -17.93
C PHE A 116 16.13 29.08 -18.46
N ALA A 117 16.42 29.15 -19.77
CA ALA A 117 16.90 30.37 -20.40
C ALA A 117 15.86 31.50 -20.31
N GLY A 118 14.57 31.19 -20.54
CA GLY A 118 13.47 32.16 -20.37
C GLY A 118 13.30 32.64 -18.92
N VAL A 119 13.47 31.75 -17.94
CA VAL A 119 13.49 32.10 -16.51
C VAL A 119 14.68 33.00 -16.18
N SER A 120 15.86 32.73 -16.75
CA SER A 120 17.03 33.57 -16.61
C SER A 120 16.76 34.99 -17.15
N VAL A 121 16.18 35.11 -18.33
CA VAL A 121 15.81 36.41 -18.93
C VAL A 121 14.80 37.18 -18.05
N TYR A 122 13.81 36.46 -17.49
CA TYR A 122 12.87 37.05 -16.54
C TYR A 122 13.56 37.59 -15.28
N CYS A 123 14.56 36.88 -14.76
CA CYS A 123 15.34 37.31 -13.63
C CYS A 123 16.14 38.59 -13.90
N PHE A 124 16.70 38.74 -15.14
CA PHE A 124 17.46 39.95 -15.54
C PHE A 124 16.56 41.13 -15.90
N LYS A 125 15.45 40.88 -16.63
CA LYS A 125 14.54 41.93 -17.14
C LYS A 125 13.12 41.67 -16.66
N LYS A 126 12.76 42.24 -15.51
CA LYS A 126 11.42 42.14 -14.93
C LYS A 126 10.38 42.69 -15.93
N GLY A 127 9.35 41.87 -16.28
CA GLY A 127 8.19 42.29 -17.06
C GLY A 127 8.17 41.86 -18.53
N ARG A 128 9.30 41.46 -19.13
CA ARG A 128 9.31 41.02 -20.54
C ARG A 128 8.76 39.62 -20.80
N VAL A 129 8.70 38.75 -19.76
CA VAL A 129 8.28 37.34 -19.89
C VAL A 129 7.25 37.01 -18.83
N ARG A 130 6.08 36.51 -19.21
CA ARG A 130 5.07 35.98 -18.28
C ARG A 130 5.46 34.56 -17.90
N LEU A 131 6.03 34.36 -16.69
CA LEU A 131 6.59 33.08 -16.21
C LEU A 131 5.59 31.92 -16.28
N LEU A 132 4.34 32.15 -15.86
CA LEU A 132 3.30 31.12 -15.89
C LEU A 132 2.97 30.67 -17.32
N ARG A 133 2.90 31.63 -18.27
CA ARG A 133 2.71 31.33 -19.68
C ARG A 133 3.89 30.56 -20.26
N LEU A 134 5.12 30.97 -19.92
CA LEU A 134 6.35 30.29 -20.34
C LEU A 134 6.35 28.83 -19.83
N PHE A 135 6.05 28.63 -18.56
CA PHE A 135 5.97 27.30 -17.97
C PHE A 135 4.93 26.42 -18.67
N ALA A 136 3.69 26.95 -18.83
CA ALA A 136 2.60 26.20 -19.45
C ALA A 136 2.93 25.82 -20.90
N LEU A 137 3.50 26.75 -21.69
CA LEU A 137 3.89 26.50 -23.08
C LEU A 137 5.05 25.53 -23.21
N SER A 138 6.04 25.60 -22.29
CA SER A 138 7.17 24.67 -22.28
C SER A 138 6.74 23.27 -21.88
N LEU A 139 5.90 23.14 -20.86
CA LEU A 139 5.37 21.85 -20.42
C LEU A 139 4.51 21.20 -21.51
N MET A 140 3.59 21.97 -22.09
CA MET A 140 2.76 21.51 -23.21
C MET A 140 3.63 21.07 -24.39
N GLY A 141 4.68 21.83 -24.70
CA GLY A 141 5.61 21.51 -25.78
C GLY A 141 6.39 20.22 -25.54
N CYS A 142 6.89 19.99 -24.30
CA CYS A 142 7.54 18.73 -23.95
C CYS A 142 6.62 17.53 -24.18
N ILE A 143 5.35 17.63 -23.73
CA ILE A 143 4.35 16.56 -23.86
C ILE A 143 4.01 16.31 -25.34
N VAL A 144 3.73 17.38 -26.09
CA VAL A 144 3.33 17.28 -27.51
C VAL A 144 4.46 16.72 -28.36
N LEU A 145 5.69 17.26 -28.22
CA LEU A 145 6.83 16.76 -28.98
C LEU A 145 7.21 15.33 -28.58
N SER A 146 7.12 14.98 -27.30
CA SER A 146 7.32 13.60 -26.83
C SER A 146 6.37 12.63 -27.56
N SER A 147 5.08 12.97 -27.64
CA SER A 147 4.08 12.16 -28.35
C SER A 147 4.31 12.12 -29.86
N VAL A 148 4.68 13.25 -30.47
CA VAL A 148 5.00 13.32 -31.93
C VAL A 148 6.18 12.43 -32.28
N PHE A 149 7.30 12.55 -31.53
CA PHE A 149 8.48 11.74 -31.81
C PHE A 149 8.23 10.27 -31.55
N SER A 150 7.54 9.92 -30.46
CA SER A 150 7.18 8.53 -30.19
C SER A 150 6.30 7.96 -31.32
N PHE A 151 5.31 8.74 -31.82
CA PHE A 151 4.42 8.30 -32.88
C PHE A 151 5.17 8.07 -34.18
N ILE A 152 6.03 9.03 -34.60
CA ILE A 152 6.82 8.92 -35.85
C ILE A 152 7.76 7.71 -35.77
N PHE A 153 8.48 7.54 -34.68
CA PHE A 153 9.44 6.46 -34.54
C PHE A 153 8.81 5.09 -34.20
N SER A 154 7.51 5.03 -33.86
CA SER A 154 6.79 3.77 -33.68
C SER A 154 6.71 2.92 -34.95
N PHE A 155 6.81 3.53 -36.14
CA PHE A 155 6.79 2.85 -37.44
C PHE A 155 8.17 2.47 -37.97
N THR A 156 9.24 2.78 -37.21
CA THR A 156 10.63 2.49 -37.63
C THR A 156 11.24 1.40 -36.73
N SER A 157 12.35 0.81 -37.20
CA SER A 157 13.14 -0.13 -36.39
C SER A 157 13.83 0.52 -35.16
N ALA A 158 13.73 1.84 -35.00
CA ALA A 158 14.34 2.61 -33.92
C ALA A 158 13.41 2.77 -32.68
N LYS A 159 12.51 1.80 -32.43
CA LYS A 159 11.57 1.82 -31.28
C LYS A 159 12.24 1.89 -29.93
N THR A 160 13.47 1.37 -29.81
CA THR A 160 14.25 1.29 -28.56
C THR A 160 15.37 2.31 -28.49
N LEU A 161 15.38 3.32 -29.36
CA LEU A 161 16.39 4.38 -29.33
C LEU A 161 16.35 5.09 -27.96
N PHE A 162 17.49 5.28 -27.32
CA PHE A 162 17.63 5.86 -25.98
C PHE A 162 17.00 5.02 -24.83
N GLY A 163 16.73 3.73 -25.05
CA GLY A 163 16.11 2.82 -24.10
C GLY A 163 14.58 2.73 -24.25
N ASP A 164 13.84 3.78 -23.98
CA ASP A 164 12.37 3.82 -24.05
C ASP A 164 11.82 4.52 -25.30
N GLY A 165 12.67 4.71 -26.33
CA GLY A 165 12.31 5.30 -27.63
C GLY A 165 12.56 6.81 -27.73
N ALA A 166 12.50 7.35 -28.95
CA ALA A 166 12.77 8.76 -29.25
C ALA A 166 11.82 9.75 -28.53
N GLY A 167 10.62 9.31 -28.16
CA GLY A 167 9.68 10.09 -27.37
C GLY A 167 9.83 9.94 -25.87
N GLY A 168 10.73 9.06 -25.38
CA GLY A 168 10.84 8.69 -23.98
C GLY A 168 9.63 7.89 -23.47
N SER A 169 9.68 7.42 -22.21
CA SER A 169 8.61 6.62 -21.63
C SER A 169 7.24 7.31 -21.70
N TYR A 170 7.20 8.62 -21.44
CA TYR A 170 5.94 9.38 -21.45
C TYR A 170 5.26 9.35 -22.83
N GLY A 171 6.02 9.64 -23.90
CA GLY A 171 5.49 9.60 -25.27
C GLY A 171 5.08 8.20 -25.68
N PHE A 172 5.84 7.18 -25.29
CA PHE A 172 5.54 5.79 -25.57
C PHE A 172 4.19 5.37 -24.98
N TYR A 173 3.98 5.55 -23.66
CA TYR A 173 2.74 5.14 -23.00
C TYR A 173 1.51 5.92 -23.46
N ILE A 174 1.64 7.24 -23.72
CA ILE A 174 0.53 8.03 -24.27
C ILE A 174 0.13 7.54 -25.66
N ASN A 175 1.09 7.27 -26.51
CA ASN A 175 0.79 6.81 -27.87
C ASN A 175 0.18 5.41 -27.88
N GLU A 176 0.70 4.50 -27.04
CA GLU A 176 0.12 3.16 -26.92
C GLU A 176 -1.33 3.25 -26.44
N TRP A 177 -1.61 4.10 -25.47
CA TRP A 177 -2.97 4.35 -25.00
C TRP A 177 -3.85 5.01 -26.08
N LEU A 178 -3.38 6.04 -26.78
CA LEU A 178 -4.13 6.71 -27.83
C LEU A 178 -4.44 5.76 -28.98
N VAL A 179 -3.46 4.97 -29.44
CA VAL A 179 -3.65 4.00 -30.51
C VAL A 179 -4.62 2.89 -30.09
N SER A 180 -4.58 2.44 -28.84
CA SER A 180 -5.53 1.44 -28.33
C SER A 180 -6.96 1.96 -28.28
N MET A 181 -7.16 3.26 -28.00
CA MET A 181 -8.49 3.87 -27.87
C MET A 181 -9.09 4.35 -29.21
N THR A 182 -8.27 4.92 -30.11
CA THR A 182 -8.75 5.62 -31.31
C THR A 182 -8.21 5.05 -32.61
N GLY A 183 -7.39 4.01 -32.53
CA GLY A 183 -6.66 3.46 -33.65
C GLY A 183 -5.54 4.40 -34.14
N VAL A 184 -4.72 3.93 -35.07
CA VAL A 184 -3.54 4.66 -35.55
C VAL A 184 -3.93 6.00 -36.19
N PHE A 185 -5.00 6.02 -36.99
CA PHE A 185 -5.46 7.25 -37.69
C PHE A 185 -6.01 8.28 -36.67
N GLY A 186 -6.82 7.84 -35.69
CA GLY A 186 -7.37 8.70 -34.66
C GLY A 186 -6.26 9.31 -33.79
N ALA A 187 -5.28 8.51 -33.38
CA ALA A 187 -4.10 8.97 -32.64
C ALA A 187 -3.32 10.02 -33.43
N ALA A 188 -3.08 9.81 -34.75
CA ALA A 188 -2.42 10.78 -35.59
C ALA A 188 -3.16 12.12 -35.63
N CYS A 189 -4.48 12.10 -35.80
CA CYS A 189 -5.31 13.32 -35.83
C CYS A 189 -5.24 14.09 -34.48
N ILE A 190 -5.31 13.39 -33.36
CA ILE A 190 -5.26 14.00 -32.01
C ILE A 190 -3.88 14.62 -31.76
N ILE A 191 -2.79 13.92 -32.10
CA ILE A 191 -1.42 14.42 -31.94
C ILE A 191 -1.20 15.64 -32.81
N ALA A 192 -1.63 15.59 -34.08
CA ALA A 192 -1.55 16.70 -35.02
C ALA A 192 -2.34 17.92 -34.51
N PHE A 193 -3.54 17.71 -33.97
CA PHE A 193 -4.35 18.79 -33.35
C PHE A 193 -3.61 19.49 -32.24
N PHE A 194 -3.05 18.73 -31.25
CA PHE A 194 -2.31 19.33 -30.16
C PHE A 194 -1.02 20.01 -30.57
N LEU A 195 -0.35 19.49 -31.61
CA LEU A 195 0.83 20.13 -32.22
C LEU A 195 0.46 21.48 -32.82
N VAL A 196 -0.58 21.55 -33.65
CA VAL A 196 -1.08 22.79 -34.25
C VAL A 196 -1.52 23.77 -33.16
N LEU A 197 -2.26 23.32 -32.16
CA LEU A 197 -2.68 24.13 -31.05
C LEU A 197 -1.48 24.73 -30.28
N TRP A 198 -0.45 23.95 -30.03
CA TRP A 198 0.76 24.42 -29.37
C TRP A 198 1.50 25.49 -30.21
N ILE A 199 1.65 25.28 -31.53
CA ILE A 199 2.27 26.24 -32.45
C ILE A 199 1.47 27.55 -32.46
N ILE A 200 0.13 27.50 -32.48
CA ILE A 200 -0.74 28.68 -32.43
C ILE A 200 -0.53 29.45 -31.12
N LEU A 201 -0.45 28.74 -29.96
CA LEU A 201 -0.24 29.35 -28.67
C LEU A 201 1.16 29.98 -28.51
N LEU A 202 2.17 29.46 -29.23
CA LEU A 202 3.51 30.06 -29.31
C LEU A 202 3.48 31.40 -30.04
N ASN A 203 2.77 31.52 -31.17
CA ASN A 203 2.72 32.73 -31.95
C ASN A 203 1.36 32.91 -32.63
N THR A 204 0.53 33.78 -32.05
CA THR A 204 -0.81 34.10 -32.61
C THR A 204 -0.79 34.75 -34.00
N LYS A 205 0.35 35.32 -34.45
CA LYS A 205 0.49 35.87 -35.81
C LYS A 205 0.48 34.77 -36.90
N ILE A 206 0.79 33.50 -36.51
CA ILE A 206 0.74 32.34 -37.41
C ILE A 206 -0.70 32.04 -37.86
N VAL A 207 -1.70 32.27 -37.01
CA VAL A 207 -3.12 32.11 -37.36
C VAL A 207 -3.46 32.98 -38.59
N ARG A 208 -3.01 34.23 -38.61
CA ARG A 208 -3.26 35.14 -39.76
C ARG A 208 -2.58 34.66 -41.05
N ARG A 209 -1.42 34.01 -40.94
CA ARG A 209 -0.74 33.43 -42.15
C ARG A 209 -1.43 32.15 -42.64
N ILE A 210 -1.91 31.32 -41.68
CA ILE A 210 -2.63 30.10 -42.03
C ILE A 210 -3.99 30.44 -42.65
N THR A 211 -4.74 31.39 -42.11
CA THR A 211 -6.01 31.88 -42.73
C THR A 211 -5.76 32.47 -44.10
N ALA A 212 -4.73 33.33 -44.27
CA ALA A 212 -4.36 33.87 -45.56
C ALA A 212 -3.96 32.77 -46.58
N PHE A 213 -3.29 31.71 -46.15
CA PHE A 213 -2.96 30.57 -46.98
C PHE A 213 -4.21 29.78 -47.41
N PHE A 214 -5.12 29.50 -46.50
CA PHE A 214 -6.39 28.89 -46.82
C PHE A 214 -7.25 29.79 -47.71
N ASP A 215 -7.30 31.08 -47.46
CA ASP A 215 -8.01 32.03 -48.32
C ASP A 215 -7.41 32.06 -49.72
N SER A 216 -6.10 31.94 -49.90
CA SER A 216 -5.43 31.83 -51.19
C SER A 216 -5.73 30.52 -51.92
N LEU A 217 -5.85 29.40 -51.18
CA LEU A 217 -6.23 28.08 -51.73
C LEU A 217 -7.69 28.04 -52.17
N PHE A 218 -8.59 28.70 -51.44
CA PHE A 218 -10.02 28.74 -51.80
C PHE A 218 -10.35 29.82 -52.83
N LYS A 219 -9.61 30.98 -52.90
CA LYS A 219 -9.76 32.00 -53.96
C LYS A 219 -9.32 31.54 -55.36
N LYS A 220 -8.58 30.46 -55.50
CA LYS A 220 -8.13 29.94 -56.79
C LYS A 220 -9.19 29.13 -57.55
N LYS A 221 -10.45 29.10 -57.08
CA LYS A 221 -11.53 28.33 -57.70
C LYS A 221 -12.71 29.15 -58.18
N GLU A 222 -12.67 30.48 -58.08
CA GLU A 222 -13.68 31.39 -58.66
C GLU A 222 -12.98 32.54 -59.38
N GLY A 223 -12.94 32.47 -60.75
CA GLY A 223 -12.61 33.63 -61.54
C GLY A 223 -11.66 33.38 -62.70
N GLU A 224 -12.13 32.69 -63.69
CA GLU A 224 -11.74 32.98 -65.13
C GLU A 224 -12.81 33.88 -65.67
N GLU A 225 -12.50 35.21 -65.78
CA GLU A 225 -12.83 36.07 -66.94
C GLU A 225 -12.11 37.44 -66.83
N ALA A 226 -11.50 37.79 -67.92
CA ALA A 226 -10.62 38.85 -68.35
C ALA A 226 -11.06 40.30 -67.88
N VAL A 227 -10.20 41.28 -67.82
CA VAL A 227 -9.43 42.07 -68.82
C VAL A 227 -8.61 43.16 -68.10
N PRO A 228 -7.52 43.75 -68.65
CA PRO A 228 -6.42 44.40 -67.99
C PRO A 228 -6.48 45.97 -68.10
N GLU A 229 -5.54 46.60 -67.45
CA GLU A 229 -5.05 47.97 -67.48
C GLU A 229 -4.93 48.58 -66.10
N GLU A 230 -3.99 49.35 -65.74
CA GLU A 230 -2.75 49.89 -66.16
C GLU A 230 -2.04 50.45 -64.90
N MET A 231 -0.74 50.47 -64.96
CA MET A 231 0.26 51.38 -64.39
C MET A 231 -0.11 52.44 -63.34
N ALA A 232 0.70 52.45 -62.31
CA ALA A 232 1.55 53.56 -61.84
C ALA A 232 1.68 53.38 -60.33
N ASP A 233 2.74 53.28 -59.79
CA ASP A 233 3.93 54.11 -59.59
C ASP A 233 4.07 54.50 -58.11
N ASP A 234 5.20 54.21 -57.60
CA ASP A 234 5.97 54.88 -56.50
C ASP A 234 5.34 55.25 -55.20
N GLY A 235 6.13 55.01 -54.21
CA GLY A 235 6.10 55.72 -52.97
C GLY A 235 6.54 54.90 -51.70
N GLU A 236 7.77 55.12 -51.51
CA GLU A 236 8.57 54.83 -50.30
C GLU A 236 7.98 55.38 -49.02
N GLU A 237 8.57 54.82 -47.97
CA GLU A 237 8.91 55.41 -46.65
C GLU A 237 7.87 55.38 -45.56
N GLU A 238 8.33 54.73 -44.54
CA GLU A 238 8.87 55.16 -43.23
C GLU A 238 7.84 55.25 -42.11
N ASP A 239 8.21 54.60 -41.10
CA ASP A 239 8.33 54.93 -39.66
C ASP A 239 7.11 55.44 -38.87
N ASP A 240 7.23 54.98 -37.72
CA ASP A 240 6.99 55.55 -36.40
C ASP A 240 5.73 55.11 -35.66
N GLU A 241 6.08 54.52 -34.57
CA GLU A 241 5.94 54.90 -33.15
C GLU A 241 4.53 55.02 -32.57
N ASP A 242 4.46 54.29 -31.49
CA ASP A 242 3.89 54.62 -30.18
C ASP A 242 2.38 54.96 -30.05
N GLU A 243 1.75 54.38 -29.20
CA GLU A 243 1.39 54.81 -27.85
C GLU A 243 0.31 53.92 -27.26
N ASP A 244 0.48 53.82 -25.98
CA ASP A 244 -0.32 53.24 -24.95
C ASP A 244 -1.76 53.76 -24.98
N GLU A 245 -2.69 52.91 -24.48
CA GLU A 245 -3.58 53.32 -23.40
C GLU A 245 -4.29 52.15 -22.77
N ASP A 246 -4.24 52.21 -21.47
CA ASP A 246 -4.93 51.41 -20.49
C ASP A 246 -6.45 51.63 -20.57
N GLY A 247 -7.17 50.57 -20.19
CA GLY A 247 -8.60 50.66 -19.94
C GLY A 247 -9.08 49.40 -19.24
N ASP A 248 -8.97 49.46 -17.92
CA ASP A 248 -9.77 48.65 -17.00
C ASP A 248 -11.25 49.04 -17.14
N GLU A 249 -12.11 48.08 -16.89
CA GLU A 249 -13.43 48.15 -16.25
C GLU A 249 -14.13 46.83 -16.54
N ASP A 250 -14.31 46.00 -15.62
CA ASP A 250 -15.28 45.80 -14.52
C ASP A 250 -16.73 45.80 -14.98
N ASP A 251 -17.35 44.74 -14.50
CA ASP A 251 -18.71 44.59 -13.90
C ASP A 251 -19.90 44.30 -14.76
N GLU A 252 -20.57 43.34 -14.14
CA GLU A 252 -21.98 43.18 -13.71
C GLU A 252 -22.97 42.52 -14.67
N GLU A 253 -23.43 41.42 -14.13
CA GLU A 253 -24.83 40.99 -13.83
C GLU A 253 -25.96 41.63 -14.64
N GLY A 254 -26.83 40.79 -15.09
CA GLY A 254 -28.14 41.15 -15.59
C GLY A 254 -29.02 39.91 -15.73
N GLU A 255 -29.80 39.65 -14.72
CA GLU A 255 -31.03 38.87 -14.71
C GLU A 255 -32.04 39.48 -15.65
N ASP A 256 -33.04 38.68 -15.86
CA ASP A 256 -34.48 38.97 -16.13
C ASP A 256 -34.96 38.47 -17.48
N GLU A 257 -35.82 37.52 -17.35
CA GLU A 257 -37.30 37.52 -17.34
C GLU A 257 -37.97 37.70 -18.71
N ASP A 258 -38.86 36.80 -18.85
CA ASP A 258 -40.27 36.87 -19.20
C ASP A 258 -40.77 36.65 -20.62
N GLU A 259 -41.76 35.79 -20.58
CA GLU A 259 -43.04 35.78 -21.26
C GLU A 259 -43.08 35.57 -22.79
N ASN A 260 -43.95 34.79 -23.36
CA ASN A 260 -45.37 34.64 -23.21
C ASN A 260 -45.95 33.61 -24.18
N ALA A 261 -46.89 32.88 -23.68
CA ALA A 261 -48.22 32.54 -24.21
C ALA A 261 -48.46 32.09 -25.67
N GLY A 262 -49.18 31.05 -25.75
CA GLY A 262 -49.89 30.57 -26.93
C GLY A 262 -50.82 29.43 -26.56
N GLU A 263 -52.01 29.79 -26.07
CA GLU A 263 -53.21 28.93 -25.96
C GLU A 263 -53.64 28.49 -27.35
N GLU A 264 -54.10 27.23 -27.50
CA GLU A 264 -55.19 26.87 -28.38
C GLU A 264 -55.96 25.66 -27.82
N ASP A 265 -57.16 25.91 -27.55
CA ASP A 265 -58.26 25.02 -27.16
C ASP A 265 -58.60 23.97 -28.20
N GLY A 266 -58.99 22.80 -27.74
CA GLY A 266 -59.61 21.76 -28.57
C GLY A 266 -60.35 20.76 -27.72
N ASP A 267 -61.58 21.10 -27.44
CA ASP A 267 -62.65 20.23 -26.91
C ASP A 267 -62.88 19.00 -27.77
N VAL A 268 -62.88 17.81 -27.20
CA VAL A 268 -63.69 16.63 -27.66
C VAL A 268 -64.08 15.75 -26.49
N ALA A 269 -65.40 15.82 -26.22
CA ALA A 269 -66.38 14.84 -25.74
C ALA A 269 -65.95 13.63 -24.86
N VAL A 270 -66.66 13.59 -23.76
CA VAL A 270 -66.83 12.56 -22.75
C VAL A 270 -67.53 11.33 -23.32
N GLU A 271 -66.99 10.14 -23.12
CA GLU A 271 -67.73 8.89 -22.95
C GLU A 271 -67.39 8.27 -21.60
N GLU A 272 -68.37 8.22 -20.69
CA GLU A 272 -68.34 7.45 -19.44
C GLU A 272 -68.41 5.94 -19.77
N ASP A 273 -67.41 5.19 -19.31
CA ASP A 273 -67.61 3.76 -19.08
C ASP A 273 -67.08 3.39 -17.69
N GLY A 274 -67.93 2.88 -16.89
CA GLY A 274 -67.83 2.57 -15.50
C GLY A 274 -66.83 1.41 -15.26
N ARG A 275 -65.71 1.73 -14.62
CA ARG A 275 -64.87 0.74 -13.90
C ARG A 275 -64.47 1.26 -12.53
N LYS A 276 -64.60 0.36 -11.55
CA LYS A 276 -64.28 0.54 -10.13
C LYS A 276 -62.87 1.10 -9.93
N PRO A 277 -62.60 1.82 -8.85
CA PRO A 277 -61.31 2.43 -8.56
C PRO A 277 -60.28 1.35 -8.36
N SER A 278 -59.21 1.39 -9.18
CA SER A 278 -57.98 0.64 -9.00
C SER A 278 -57.17 1.30 -7.88
N GLU A 279 -56.62 0.46 -7.02
CA GLU A 279 -55.68 0.78 -5.95
C GLU A 279 -54.53 1.68 -6.44
N PRO A 280 -53.94 2.51 -5.56
CA PRO A 280 -52.87 3.44 -5.93
C PRO A 280 -51.60 2.67 -6.34
N ASP A 281 -51.13 2.92 -7.56
CA ASP A 281 -49.84 2.46 -8.08
C ASP A 281 -48.66 3.11 -7.29
N GLY A 282 -48.37 2.53 -6.13
CA GLY A 282 -47.11 2.77 -5.41
C GLY A 282 -46.17 1.59 -5.59
N PRO A 283 -44.86 1.78 -5.53
CA PRO A 283 -43.90 0.67 -5.63
C PRO A 283 -44.17 -0.38 -4.55
N VAL A 284 -44.20 -1.65 -4.95
CA VAL A 284 -44.43 -2.78 -4.03
C VAL A 284 -43.26 -2.86 -3.05
N PHE A 285 -43.54 -2.73 -1.75
CA PHE A 285 -42.56 -2.90 -0.68
C PHE A 285 -42.61 -4.33 -0.13
N GLU A 286 -41.47 -5.00 -0.11
CA GLU A 286 -41.30 -6.37 0.37
C GLU A 286 -40.16 -6.43 1.38
N ILE A 287 -40.44 -6.96 2.57
CA ILE A 287 -39.43 -7.21 3.61
C ILE A 287 -38.95 -8.65 3.42
N ILE A 288 -37.68 -8.83 3.14
CA ILE A 288 -37.04 -10.16 3.05
C ILE A 288 -36.49 -10.50 4.44
N GLU A 289 -37.34 -11.17 5.23
CA GLU A 289 -36.91 -11.73 6.51
C GLU A 289 -36.03 -12.96 6.25
N GLN A 290 -34.75 -12.88 6.66
CA GLN A 290 -33.92 -14.07 6.74
C GLN A 290 -34.03 -14.64 8.16
N PRO A 291 -34.32 -15.94 8.31
CA PRO A 291 -34.31 -16.55 9.63
C PRO A 291 -32.90 -16.42 10.24
N LEU A 292 -32.81 -15.79 11.40
CA LEU A 292 -31.66 -15.91 12.27
C LEU A 292 -31.40 -17.42 12.49
N PRO A 293 -30.18 -17.91 12.47
CA PRO A 293 -29.91 -19.30 12.83
C PRO A 293 -30.45 -19.52 14.25
N GLU A 294 -31.45 -20.40 14.37
CA GLU A 294 -32.00 -20.78 15.66
C GLU A 294 -30.87 -21.25 16.57
N PRO A 295 -30.83 -20.84 17.84
CA PRO A 295 -29.90 -21.38 18.80
C PRO A 295 -30.10 -22.90 18.86
N VAL A 296 -29.03 -23.64 18.62
CA VAL A 296 -29.03 -25.10 18.73
C VAL A 296 -29.44 -25.47 20.15
N LYS A 297 -30.71 -25.87 20.32
CA LYS A 297 -31.18 -26.43 21.57
C LYS A 297 -30.43 -27.74 21.79
N THR A 298 -29.54 -27.75 22.78
CA THR A 298 -28.99 -28.99 23.34
C THR A 298 -30.13 -29.91 23.71
N PRO A 299 -30.13 -31.16 23.29
CA PRO A 299 -31.14 -32.09 23.69
C PRO A 299 -31.05 -32.34 25.20
N VAL A 300 -32.07 -31.88 25.94
CA VAL A 300 -32.29 -32.25 27.32
C VAL A 300 -32.61 -33.75 27.32
N PRO A 301 -32.00 -34.56 28.23
CA PRO A 301 -32.38 -35.96 28.33
C PRO A 301 -33.82 -36.05 28.84
N VAL A 302 -34.72 -36.55 28.02
CA VAL A 302 -36.07 -36.93 28.46
C VAL A 302 -35.98 -38.26 29.13
N GLU A 303 -36.23 -38.28 30.47
CA GLU A 303 -36.62 -39.48 31.18
C GLU A 303 -38.03 -39.82 30.72
N ASP A 304 -38.20 -40.88 29.98
CA ASP A 304 -39.46 -41.61 29.89
C ASP A 304 -39.20 -43.11 29.88
N GLY A 305 -39.68 -43.72 30.97
CA GLY A 305 -39.69 -45.12 31.17
C GLY A 305 -40.67 -45.83 30.21
N HIS A 306 -40.15 -46.72 29.42
CA HIS A 306 -40.88 -47.92 29.03
C HIS A 306 -39.91 -49.10 28.81
N ALA A 307 -40.07 -50.09 29.64
CA ALA A 307 -39.45 -51.37 29.57
C ALA A 307 -39.77 -52.10 28.23
N VAL A 308 -38.73 -52.49 27.47
CA VAL A 308 -38.84 -53.56 26.51
C VAL A 308 -37.70 -54.56 26.78
N THR A 309 -38.10 -55.78 27.01
CA THR A 309 -37.41 -56.97 27.38
C THR A 309 -36.16 -57.28 26.53
N ALA A 310 -35.15 -57.80 27.27
CA ALA A 310 -33.87 -58.30 26.87
C ALA A 310 -34.02 -59.54 25.96
N ALA A 311 -33.10 -59.62 24.96
CA ALA A 311 -32.69 -60.89 24.37
C ALA A 311 -31.21 -61.08 24.68
N GLU A 312 -30.97 -62.16 25.41
CA GLU A 312 -29.69 -62.68 25.89
C GLU A 312 -28.74 -63.07 24.74
N VAL A 313 -27.47 -62.65 24.85
CA VAL A 313 -26.34 -63.33 24.21
C VAL A 313 -25.28 -63.55 25.33
N PRO A 314 -24.70 -64.72 25.47
CA PRO A 314 -24.02 -65.14 26.71
C PRO A 314 -22.59 -64.56 26.79
N ALA A 315 -22.26 -64.15 28.04
CA ALA A 315 -20.91 -63.71 28.42
C ALA A 315 -20.12 -64.95 28.92
N GLU A 316 -18.89 -65.10 28.41
CA GLU A 316 -17.87 -65.90 29.07
C GLU A 316 -17.13 -65.11 30.15
N PRO A 317 -16.71 -65.73 31.26
CA PRO A 317 -16.24 -65.02 32.45
C PRO A 317 -14.73 -64.74 32.40
N VAL A 318 -14.35 -63.50 32.61
CA VAL A 318 -12.95 -63.16 32.92
C VAL A 318 -12.78 -63.02 34.43
N ALA A 319 -11.84 -63.81 34.92
CA ALA A 319 -11.49 -63.87 36.38
C ALA A 319 -10.76 -62.60 36.86
N PRO A 320 -10.86 -62.24 38.16
CA PRO A 320 -10.23 -61.05 38.72
C PRO A 320 -8.73 -61.24 38.86
N VAL A 321 -7.91 -60.40 38.30
CA VAL A 321 -6.47 -60.31 38.62
C VAL A 321 -6.24 -59.22 39.69
N ALA A 322 -5.64 -59.67 40.75
CA ALA A 322 -5.28 -58.91 41.94
C ALA A 322 -4.30 -57.75 41.61
N ALA A 323 -4.49 -56.64 42.29
CA ALA A 323 -3.56 -55.57 42.34
C ALA A 323 -2.18 -55.99 42.89
N ALA A 324 -1.16 -55.86 42.03
CA ALA A 324 0.25 -55.87 42.42
C ALA A 324 0.82 -54.54 42.20
N VAL A 325 1.19 -53.84 43.24
CA VAL A 325 2.05 -52.68 43.28
C VAL A 325 3.42 -53.11 42.74
N SER A 326 3.87 -52.55 41.61
CA SER A 326 5.25 -52.73 41.20
C SER A 326 5.87 -51.36 40.90
N ASP A 327 6.98 -51.16 41.53
CA ASP A 327 7.96 -50.07 41.46
C ASP A 327 8.18 -49.62 40.00
N GLY A 328 8.29 -48.25 39.86
CA GLY A 328 8.63 -47.64 38.60
C GLY A 328 10.01 -48.05 38.10
N PRO A 329 10.20 -48.11 36.80
CA PRO A 329 11.51 -48.40 36.24
C PRO A 329 12.48 -47.27 36.59
N VAL A 330 13.55 -47.60 37.26
CA VAL A 330 14.74 -46.81 37.45
C VAL A 330 15.30 -46.49 36.06
N VAL A 331 15.26 -45.22 35.67
CA VAL A 331 15.91 -44.73 34.48
C VAL A 331 17.42 -44.71 34.76
N PRO A 332 18.25 -45.45 34.05
CA PRO A 332 19.69 -45.36 34.21
C PRO A 332 20.20 -44.00 33.80
N PRO A 333 21.27 -43.46 34.42
CA PRO A 333 21.83 -42.15 34.06
C PRO A 333 22.29 -42.16 32.60
N LEU A 334 21.97 -41.08 31.87
CA LEU A 334 22.40 -40.85 30.51
C LEU A 334 23.91 -40.63 30.51
N GLU A 335 24.70 -41.62 30.10
CA GLU A 335 26.11 -41.45 29.76
C GLU A 335 26.22 -40.79 28.39
N VAL A 336 26.64 -39.54 28.36
CA VAL A 336 27.05 -38.86 27.13
C VAL A 336 28.41 -39.39 26.72
N ILE A 337 28.43 -40.41 25.89
CA ILE A 337 29.62 -40.87 25.22
C ILE A 337 29.80 -39.96 24.01
N GLY A 338 30.82 -39.11 24.04
CA GLY A 338 31.28 -38.36 22.87
C GLY A 338 31.77 -39.36 21.82
N GLY A 339 30.94 -39.61 20.82
CA GLY A 339 31.28 -40.39 19.62
C GLY A 339 31.23 -39.47 18.40
N ASP A 340 32.21 -39.63 17.52
CA ASP A 340 32.34 -38.96 16.25
C ASP A 340 31.05 -38.91 15.43
N ALA A 341 30.81 -37.81 14.76
CA ALA A 341 29.62 -37.53 13.96
C ALA A 341 29.39 -38.45 12.75
N SER A 342 30.10 -39.54 12.65
CA SER A 342 30.00 -40.53 11.56
C SER A 342 29.08 -41.74 11.85
N ASP A 343 28.55 -41.90 13.07
CA ASP A 343 27.82 -43.12 13.47
C ASP A 343 26.30 -42.94 13.68
N TYR A 344 25.69 -41.80 13.30
CA TYR A 344 24.23 -41.64 13.33
C TYR A 344 23.55 -42.20 12.06
N SER A 345 24.01 -43.31 11.53
CA SER A 345 23.30 -44.06 10.50
C SER A 345 22.43 -45.18 11.09
N ALA A 346 21.92 -45.04 12.31
CA ALA A 346 20.90 -45.93 12.80
C ALA A 346 19.62 -45.70 11.98
N ALA A 347 19.48 -46.44 10.90
CA ALA A 347 18.27 -46.50 10.10
C ALA A 347 17.09 -46.77 11.03
N LEU A 348 16.06 -45.91 10.95
CA LEU A 348 14.78 -46.18 11.59
C LEU A 348 14.38 -47.61 11.22
N THR A 349 13.88 -48.39 12.20
CA THR A 349 13.41 -49.73 11.93
C THR A 349 12.29 -49.71 10.88
N ASP A 350 12.17 -50.77 10.10
CA ASP A 350 11.14 -50.88 9.03
C ASP A 350 9.73 -50.54 9.51
N ASP A 351 9.41 -50.83 10.78
CA ASP A 351 8.11 -50.46 11.37
C ASP A 351 7.94 -49.00 11.70
N GLN A 352 9.05 -48.28 12.05
CA GLN A 352 9.00 -46.85 12.24
C GLN A 352 8.81 -46.06 10.94
N TRP A 353 9.28 -46.60 9.81
CA TRP A 353 9.03 -46.02 8.49
C TRP A 353 7.62 -46.28 7.94
N ARG A 354 6.91 -47.29 8.43
CA ARG A 354 5.56 -47.64 8.02
C ARG A 354 4.48 -46.80 8.67
N THR A 355 4.76 -46.19 9.82
CA THR A 355 3.81 -45.31 10.52
C THR A 355 3.88 -43.89 9.98
N ARG A 356 2.72 -43.30 9.66
CA ARG A 356 2.64 -41.89 9.24
C ARG A 356 3.18 -40.99 10.34
N TYR A 357 4.02 -40.00 9.99
CA TYR A 357 4.47 -39.00 10.94
C TYR A 357 3.30 -38.14 11.37
N ASP A 358 3.15 -37.88 12.65
CA ASP A 358 2.15 -36.94 13.17
C ASP A 358 2.90 -35.81 13.92
N PRO A 359 2.86 -34.57 13.39
CA PRO A 359 3.53 -33.42 14.01
C PRO A 359 2.91 -33.04 15.36
N ARG A 360 1.71 -33.49 15.67
CA ARG A 360 1.01 -33.21 16.92
C ARG A 360 1.52 -34.05 18.10
N LEU A 361 2.25 -35.16 17.84
CA LEU A 361 2.78 -36.02 18.88
C LEU A 361 3.70 -35.32 19.89
N SER A 362 4.41 -34.24 19.44
CA SER A 362 5.26 -33.43 20.32
C SER A 362 4.46 -32.67 21.41
N LEU A 363 3.16 -32.46 21.18
CA LEU A 363 2.21 -31.83 22.10
C LEU A 363 0.89 -32.61 22.09
N SER A 364 0.96 -33.93 22.27
CA SER A 364 -0.20 -34.83 22.17
C SER A 364 -1.33 -34.54 23.18
N ASN A 365 -1.01 -33.92 24.31
CA ASN A 365 -1.97 -33.52 25.35
C ASN A 365 -2.54 -32.11 25.15
N TYR A 366 -2.13 -31.40 24.09
CA TYR A 366 -2.62 -30.04 23.82
C TYR A 366 -4.11 -30.07 23.48
N ARG A 367 -4.87 -29.21 24.14
CA ARG A 367 -6.31 -29.02 23.88
C ARG A 367 -6.54 -27.67 23.24
N MET A 368 -7.32 -27.68 22.18
CA MET A 368 -7.74 -26.43 21.52
C MET A 368 -8.57 -25.57 22.49
N PRO A 369 -8.53 -24.23 22.39
CA PRO A 369 -9.37 -23.36 23.19
C PRO A 369 -10.86 -23.71 23.06
N ASP A 370 -11.58 -23.71 24.15
CA ASP A 370 -13.02 -23.95 24.18
C ASP A 370 -13.78 -22.64 23.89
N LEU A 371 -14.93 -22.74 23.22
CA LEU A 371 -15.76 -21.58 22.89
C LEU A 371 -16.37 -20.91 24.15
N SER A 372 -16.38 -21.56 25.29
CA SER A 372 -16.79 -20.97 26.58
C SER A 372 -15.86 -19.86 27.07
N LEU A 373 -14.64 -19.74 26.52
CA LEU A 373 -13.71 -18.63 26.80
C LEU A 373 -14.16 -17.31 26.19
N LEU A 374 -15.07 -17.38 25.21
CA LEU A 374 -15.67 -16.24 24.53
C LEU A 374 -17.04 -15.91 25.13
N LYS A 375 -17.31 -14.61 25.27
CA LYS A 375 -18.57 -14.11 25.80
C LYS A 375 -19.73 -14.38 24.84
N ASP A 376 -20.88 -14.62 25.41
CA ASP A 376 -22.14 -14.64 24.68
C ASP A 376 -22.77 -13.24 24.70
N TYR A 377 -23.05 -12.70 23.52
CA TYR A 377 -23.68 -11.40 23.31
C TYR A 377 -25.11 -11.54 22.77
N SER A 378 -25.72 -12.73 22.84
CA SER A 378 -27.07 -12.99 22.30
C SER A 378 -28.13 -12.05 22.90
N ASP A 379 -28.00 -11.68 24.17
CA ASP A 379 -28.90 -10.76 24.88
C ASP A 379 -28.81 -9.30 24.37
N GLN A 380 -27.75 -8.95 23.63
CA GLN A 380 -27.52 -7.61 23.09
C GLN A 380 -27.86 -7.51 21.60
N THR A 381 -28.45 -8.56 21.03
CA THR A 381 -28.91 -8.54 19.63
C THR A 381 -30.17 -7.67 19.54
N SER A 382 -30.08 -6.58 18.82
CA SER A 382 -31.22 -5.68 18.58
C SER A 382 -31.87 -6.06 17.25
N GLU A 383 -33.16 -6.36 17.28
CA GLU A 383 -33.94 -6.51 16.06
C GLU A 383 -34.32 -5.13 15.52
N VAL A 384 -34.15 -4.95 14.20
CA VAL A 384 -34.59 -3.73 13.52
C VAL A 384 -36.13 -3.71 13.48
N SER A 385 -36.73 -2.65 14.00
CA SER A 385 -38.19 -2.57 14.06
C SER A 385 -38.78 -2.40 12.66
N ARG A 386 -39.97 -2.97 12.45
CA ARG A 386 -40.72 -2.82 11.20
C ARG A 386 -41.00 -1.38 10.90
N ASP A 387 -41.29 -0.56 11.94
CA ASP A 387 -41.56 0.87 11.82
C ASP A 387 -40.34 1.64 11.27
N GLU A 388 -39.10 1.25 11.68
CA GLU A 388 -37.85 1.83 11.16
C GLU A 388 -37.68 1.51 9.66
N LEU A 389 -37.93 0.25 9.28
CA LEU A 389 -37.83 -0.18 7.88
C LEU A 389 -38.83 0.58 6.99
N GLU A 390 -40.12 0.71 7.42
CA GLU A 390 -41.14 1.43 6.68
C GLU A 390 -40.87 2.94 6.62
N LYS A 391 -40.40 3.53 7.70
CA LYS A 391 -40.02 4.96 7.77
C LYS A 391 -38.92 5.28 6.77
N ASN A 392 -37.86 4.47 6.77
CA ASN A 392 -36.75 4.65 5.86
C ASN A 392 -37.15 4.40 4.41
N ASN A 393 -37.96 3.36 4.15
CA ASN A 393 -38.53 3.11 2.83
C ASN A 393 -39.30 4.33 2.29
N ARG A 394 -40.25 4.88 3.08
CA ARG A 394 -41.04 6.06 2.68
C ARG A 394 -40.16 7.26 2.35
N ARG A 395 -39.07 7.49 3.13
CA ARG A 395 -38.13 8.58 2.89
C ARG A 395 -37.32 8.36 1.60
N ILE A 396 -36.83 7.15 1.36
CA ILE A 396 -36.09 6.82 0.12
C ILE A 396 -36.98 7.04 -1.09
N VAL A 397 -38.23 6.52 -1.05
CA VAL A 397 -39.21 6.67 -2.14
C VAL A 397 -39.54 8.13 -2.38
N SER A 398 -39.79 8.91 -1.30
CA SER A 398 -40.09 10.35 -1.40
C SER A 398 -38.92 11.09 -2.03
N THR A 399 -37.66 10.88 -1.52
CA THR A 399 -36.47 11.55 -2.05
C THR A 399 -36.29 11.27 -3.54
N LEU A 400 -36.38 10.00 -3.95
CA LEU A 400 -36.23 9.64 -5.37
C LEU A 400 -37.33 10.26 -6.25
N LYS A 401 -38.58 10.35 -5.73
CA LYS A 401 -39.69 10.99 -6.42
C LYS A 401 -39.47 12.49 -6.59
N ASP A 402 -38.97 13.19 -5.55
CA ASP A 402 -38.69 14.63 -5.59
C ASP A 402 -37.64 14.96 -6.70
N TYR A 403 -36.71 14.04 -6.97
CA TYR A 403 -35.77 14.12 -8.10
C TYR A 403 -36.33 13.53 -9.41
N LYS A 404 -37.65 13.29 -9.52
CA LYS A 404 -38.32 12.74 -10.72
C LYS A 404 -37.75 11.36 -11.15
N ILE A 405 -37.32 10.55 -10.19
CA ILE A 405 -36.83 9.19 -10.41
C ILE A 405 -37.97 8.23 -10.00
N SER A 406 -38.48 7.51 -10.98
CA SER A 406 -39.50 6.47 -10.74
C SER A 406 -38.85 5.15 -10.44
N ILE A 407 -39.39 4.42 -9.45
CA ILE A 407 -38.94 3.09 -9.06
C ILE A 407 -40.08 2.08 -9.22
N SER A 408 -39.74 0.87 -9.65
CA SER A 408 -40.66 -0.22 -9.87
C SER A 408 -40.92 -1.04 -8.61
N LYS A 409 -39.87 -1.36 -7.88
CA LYS A 409 -39.89 -2.19 -6.67
C LYS A 409 -38.84 -1.72 -5.68
N ILE A 410 -39.08 -1.87 -4.40
CA ILE A 410 -38.12 -1.72 -3.32
C ILE A 410 -38.31 -2.89 -2.35
N SER A 411 -37.21 -3.49 -1.94
CA SER A 411 -37.16 -4.56 -0.93
C SER A 411 -36.09 -4.24 0.10
N ALA A 412 -36.28 -4.65 1.34
CA ALA A 412 -35.34 -4.41 2.43
C ALA A 412 -34.77 -5.76 2.94
N ARG A 413 -33.45 -5.81 3.08
CA ARG A 413 -32.71 -6.92 3.69
C ARG A 413 -31.97 -6.43 4.91
N VAL A 414 -32.33 -6.95 6.07
CA VAL A 414 -31.79 -6.52 7.35
C VAL A 414 -30.45 -7.24 7.61
N GLY A 415 -29.40 -6.46 7.84
CA GLY A 415 -28.09 -6.94 8.28
C GLY A 415 -27.79 -6.53 9.72
N PRO A 416 -26.63 -6.95 10.26
CA PRO A 416 -26.31 -6.71 11.67
C PRO A 416 -26.11 -5.22 12.01
N THR A 417 -25.53 -4.44 11.13
CA THR A 417 -25.23 -3.01 11.36
C THR A 417 -25.91 -2.09 10.36
N VAL A 418 -26.23 -2.61 9.20
CA VAL A 418 -26.86 -1.85 8.11
C VAL A 418 -27.99 -2.67 7.50
N THR A 419 -29.02 -1.97 7.02
CA THR A 419 -30.09 -2.54 6.20
C THR A 419 -29.86 -2.17 4.76
N LEU A 420 -29.91 -3.15 3.86
CA LEU A 420 -29.81 -2.99 2.42
C LEU A 420 -31.20 -2.82 1.83
N TYR A 421 -31.49 -1.67 1.25
CA TYR A 421 -32.70 -1.41 0.45
C TYR A 421 -32.36 -1.65 -1.01
N GLU A 422 -32.93 -2.70 -1.59
CA GLU A 422 -32.75 -3.07 -3.00
C GLU A 422 -33.81 -2.35 -3.82
N VAL A 423 -33.42 -1.35 -4.58
CA VAL A 423 -34.30 -0.49 -5.38
C VAL A 423 -34.16 -0.89 -6.85
N VAL A 424 -35.28 -1.29 -7.46
CA VAL A 424 -35.36 -1.56 -8.90
C VAL A 424 -35.89 -0.30 -9.58
N PRO A 425 -35.10 0.40 -10.39
CA PRO A 425 -35.54 1.60 -11.10
C PRO A 425 -36.56 1.24 -12.20
N ALA A 426 -37.45 2.19 -12.51
CA ALA A 426 -38.37 2.04 -13.62
C ALA A 426 -37.59 2.02 -14.97
N PRO A 427 -38.16 1.42 -16.04
CA PRO A 427 -37.60 1.45 -17.36
C PRO A 427 -37.25 2.88 -17.82
N GLY A 428 -36.05 3.11 -18.33
CA GLY A 428 -35.58 4.41 -18.79
C GLY A 428 -34.82 5.23 -17.75
N VAL A 429 -34.82 4.86 -16.48
CA VAL A 429 -34.02 5.52 -15.42
C VAL A 429 -32.56 5.03 -15.46
N ARG A 430 -31.63 5.97 -15.51
CA ARG A 430 -30.19 5.65 -15.49
C ARG A 430 -29.69 5.42 -14.07
N VAL A 431 -29.00 4.30 -13.83
CA VAL A 431 -28.38 3.94 -12.54
C VAL A 431 -27.53 5.09 -11.98
N ALA A 432 -26.73 5.74 -12.84
CA ALA A 432 -25.87 6.86 -12.43
C ALA A 432 -26.63 8.07 -11.86
N GLN A 433 -27.93 8.23 -12.16
CA GLN A 433 -28.75 9.31 -11.57
C GLN A 433 -29.00 9.03 -10.09
N ILE A 434 -29.35 7.79 -9.74
CA ILE A 434 -29.59 7.40 -8.34
C ILE A 434 -28.27 7.42 -7.54
N MET A 435 -27.17 6.97 -8.13
CA MET A 435 -25.85 6.98 -7.45
C MET A 435 -25.39 8.40 -7.08
N ARG A 436 -25.76 9.41 -7.86
CA ARG A 436 -25.41 10.82 -7.55
C ARG A 436 -26.21 11.42 -6.41
N LEU A 437 -27.34 10.81 -6.04
CA LEU A 437 -28.21 11.28 -4.95
C LEU A 437 -27.84 10.69 -3.59
N GLU A 438 -26.70 10.05 -3.47
CA GLU A 438 -26.23 9.41 -2.23
C GLU A 438 -26.26 10.38 -1.04
N ASP A 439 -25.71 11.59 -1.20
CA ASP A 439 -25.68 12.61 -0.15
C ASP A 439 -27.08 13.17 0.17
N ASP A 440 -27.95 13.26 -0.82
CA ASP A 440 -29.32 13.74 -0.65
C ASP A 440 -30.18 12.70 0.09
N ILE A 441 -30.00 11.43 -0.26
CA ILE A 441 -30.65 10.31 0.43
C ILE A 441 -30.15 10.25 1.89
N ALA A 442 -28.84 10.39 2.10
CA ALA A 442 -28.26 10.40 3.45
C ALA A 442 -28.84 11.53 4.32
N ARG A 443 -28.96 12.72 3.75
CA ARG A 443 -29.58 13.88 4.45
C ARG A 443 -31.08 13.67 4.75
N SER A 444 -31.84 13.16 3.80
CA SER A 444 -33.26 12.85 3.97
C SER A 444 -33.51 11.81 5.06
N LEU A 445 -32.65 10.77 5.11
CA LEU A 445 -32.74 9.72 6.11
C LEU A 445 -32.23 10.17 7.49
N ALA A 446 -31.46 11.27 7.56
CA ALA A 446 -30.72 11.70 8.74
C ALA A 446 -29.83 10.56 9.31
N ALA A 447 -29.39 9.65 8.43
CA ALA A 447 -28.63 8.47 8.78
C ALA A 447 -27.11 8.71 8.58
N ARG A 448 -26.30 8.08 9.41
CA ARG A 448 -24.84 8.07 9.25
C ARG A 448 -24.42 6.92 8.33
N GLY A 449 -23.57 7.18 7.34
CA GLY A 449 -22.99 6.12 6.55
C GLY A 449 -23.94 5.44 5.56
N VAL A 450 -24.77 6.24 4.87
CA VAL A 450 -25.51 5.75 3.70
C VAL A 450 -24.51 5.52 2.56
N ARG A 451 -24.69 4.43 1.82
CA ARG A 451 -23.88 4.09 0.66
C ARG A 451 -24.78 3.55 -0.44
N VAL A 452 -24.58 4.02 -1.66
CA VAL A 452 -25.31 3.56 -2.84
C VAL A 452 -24.40 2.69 -3.70
N VAL A 453 -24.79 1.44 -3.93
CA VAL A 453 -24.02 0.43 -4.66
C VAL A 453 -24.81 -0.20 -5.78
N THR A 454 -24.14 -0.62 -6.83
CA THR A 454 -24.74 -1.46 -7.87
C THR A 454 -24.71 -2.91 -7.43
N LEU A 455 -25.83 -3.63 -7.57
CA LEU A 455 -25.89 -5.05 -7.25
C LEU A 455 -25.60 -5.86 -8.52
N THR A 456 -24.40 -6.45 -8.58
CA THR A 456 -23.93 -7.24 -9.72
C THR A 456 -24.87 -8.44 -10.00
N GLY A 457 -25.22 -8.61 -11.27
CA GLY A 457 -26.13 -9.70 -11.70
C GLY A 457 -27.62 -9.39 -11.53
N THR A 458 -27.98 -8.19 -11.07
CA THR A 458 -29.37 -7.73 -10.93
C THR A 458 -29.54 -6.35 -11.56
N ASN A 459 -30.80 -5.96 -11.83
CA ASN A 459 -31.15 -4.62 -12.29
C ASN A 459 -31.43 -3.66 -11.11
N ALA A 460 -31.07 -4.08 -9.89
CA ALA A 460 -31.34 -3.34 -8.67
C ALA A 460 -30.10 -2.54 -8.21
N ILE A 461 -30.39 -1.45 -7.53
CA ILE A 461 -29.41 -0.60 -6.84
C ILE A 461 -29.59 -0.84 -5.36
N GLY A 462 -28.50 -1.10 -4.65
CA GLY A 462 -28.49 -1.23 -3.20
C GLY A 462 -28.26 0.11 -2.53
N ILE A 463 -29.15 0.49 -1.62
CA ILE A 463 -28.99 1.61 -0.70
C ILE A 463 -28.77 1.04 0.69
N GLU A 464 -27.55 1.10 1.17
CA GLU A 464 -27.13 0.61 2.48
C GLU A 464 -27.35 1.71 3.52
N VAL A 465 -28.22 1.49 4.48
CA VAL A 465 -28.57 2.46 5.54
C VAL A 465 -28.21 1.90 6.90
N ALA A 466 -27.51 2.67 7.73
CA ALA A 466 -27.15 2.26 9.08
C ALA A 466 -28.41 2.07 9.95
N ASN A 467 -28.46 0.95 10.68
CA ASN A 467 -29.52 0.67 11.63
C ASN A 467 -29.44 1.65 12.82
N GLU A 468 -30.58 2.08 13.36
CA GLU A 468 -30.62 2.96 14.55
C GLU A 468 -29.93 2.27 15.75
N LYS A 469 -30.11 0.96 15.88
CA LYS A 469 -29.49 0.12 16.90
C LYS A 469 -28.76 -1.05 16.24
N PRO A 470 -27.45 -0.94 15.98
CA PRO A 470 -26.69 -2.04 15.39
C PRO A 470 -26.50 -3.21 16.37
N SER A 471 -26.59 -4.43 15.86
CA SER A 471 -26.34 -5.66 16.60
C SER A 471 -24.83 -5.96 16.68
N ILE A 472 -24.39 -6.53 17.79
CA ILE A 472 -23.01 -6.97 17.97
C ILE A 472 -22.84 -8.35 17.32
N VAL A 473 -21.88 -8.47 16.40
CA VAL A 473 -21.45 -9.75 15.84
C VAL A 473 -20.34 -10.29 16.73
N SER A 474 -20.63 -11.28 17.59
CA SER A 474 -19.61 -11.85 18.51
C SER A 474 -18.70 -12.85 17.78
N MET A 475 -17.43 -12.92 18.21
CA MET A 475 -16.49 -13.93 17.73
C MET A 475 -16.99 -15.35 17.97
N ARG A 476 -17.64 -15.60 19.12
CA ARG A 476 -18.27 -16.87 19.45
C ARG A 476 -19.29 -17.29 18.39
N SER A 477 -20.24 -16.40 18.05
CA SER A 477 -21.34 -16.71 17.12
C SER A 477 -20.86 -17.06 15.70
N ILE A 478 -19.71 -16.53 15.26
CA ILE A 478 -19.18 -16.85 13.93
C ILE A 478 -18.30 -18.10 13.94
N LEU A 479 -17.62 -18.42 15.05
CA LEU A 479 -16.88 -19.69 15.20
C LEU A 479 -17.82 -20.90 15.34
N GLU A 480 -19.02 -20.70 15.88
CA GLU A 480 -20.09 -21.69 15.99
C GLU A 480 -20.86 -21.87 14.67
N ASP A 481 -20.72 -20.95 13.71
CA ASP A 481 -21.50 -20.96 12.47
C ASP A 481 -21.32 -22.28 11.69
N PRO A 482 -22.43 -23.01 11.37
CA PRO A 482 -22.37 -24.28 10.68
C PRO A 482 -21.73 -24.20 9.29
N LYS A 483 -21.95 -23.09 8.57
CA LYS A 483 -21.36 -22.87 7.24
C LYS A 483 -19.85 -22.74 7.32
N PHE A 484 -19.33 -22.00 8.31
CA PHE A 484 -17.90 -21.91 8.56
C PHE A 484 -17.33 -23.27 8.95
N ASN A 485 -17.97 -24.00 9.86
CA ASN A 485 -17.51 -25.31 10.31
C ASN A 485 -17.41 -26.34 9.18
N ALA A 486 -18.33 -26.30 8.20
CA ALA A 486 -18.33 -27.17 7.03
C ALA A 486 -17.15 -26.92 6.07
N VAL A 487 -16.62 -25.70 6.02
CA VAL A 487 -15.51 -25.32 5.13
C VAL A 487 -14.17 -25.23 5.84
N ALA A 488 -14.15 -24.96 7.13
CA ALA A 488 -12.92 -24.79 7.93
C ALA A 488 -11.97 -25.99 7.86
N GLY A 489 -12.53 -27.22 7.80
CA GLY A 489 -11.73 -28.45 7.65
C GLY A 489 -11.05 -28.59 6.28
N LYS A 490 -11.49 -27.82 5.26
CA LYS A 490 -10.92 -27.83 3.90
C LYS A 490 -9.87 -26.75 3.69
N TYR A 491 -9.79 -25.77 4.59
CA TYR A 491 -8.87 -24.64 4.55
C TYR A 491 -7.57 -24.99 5.27
N ASP A 492 -6.46 -24.57 4.67
CA ASP A 492 -5.15 -24.76 5.31
C ASP A 492 -4.93 -23.73 6.44
N LEU A 493 -5.37 -22.49 6.26
CA LEU A 493 -5.39 -21.46 7.28
C LEU A 493 -6.77 -20.78 7.32
N PRO A 494 -7.75 -21.39 8.02
CA PRO A 494 -9.13 -20.89 8.06
C PRO A 494 -9.23 -19.61 8.91
N VAL A 495 -9.70 -18.54 8.29
CA VAL A 495 -10.03 -17.27 8.95
C VAL A 495 -11.50 -16.99 8.76
N VAL A 496 -12.18 -16.62 9.84
CA VAL A 496 -13.53 -16.08 9.82
C VAL A 496 -13.51 -14.71 10.50
N ILE A 497 -14.01 -13.68 9.80
CA ILE A 497 -13.75 -12.31 10.24
C ILE A 497 -15.00 -11.51 10.62
N GLY A 498 -16.19 -11.98 10.26
CA GLY A 498 -17.42 -11.26 10.56
C GLY A 498 -18.64 -11.79 9.80
N ARG A 499 -19.68 -10.99 9.72
CA ARG A 499 -20.91 -11.27 8.98
C ARG A 499 -21.15 -10.25 7.88
N THR A 500 -21.60 -10.72 6.73
CA THR A 500 -22.06 -9.88 5.61
C THR A 500 -23.40 -9.21 5.93
N ILE A 501 -23.87 -8.30 5.06
CA ILE A 501 -25.21 -7.71 5.15
C ILE A 501 -26.30 -8.80 5.08
N SER A 502 -26.03 -9.90 4.37
CA SER A 502 -26.91 -11.06 4.32
C SER A 502 -26.82 -11.98 5.54
N ASN A 503 -26.20 -11.53 6.62
CA ASN A 503 -25.98 -12.27 7.87
C ASN A 503 -25.22 -13.59 7.71
N GLU A 504 -24.45 -13.73 6.62
CA GLU A 504 -23.62 -14.93 6.38
C GLU A 504 -22.22 -14.72 6.97
N ALA A 505 -21.65 -15.80 7.54
CA ALA A 505 -20.29 -15.77 8.05
C ALA A 505 -19.29 -15.59 6.90
N MET A 506 -18.51 -14.48 6.94
CA MET A 506 -17.44 -14.22 5.96
C MET A 506 -16.18 -14.96 6.40
N SER A 507 -15.83 -15.98 5.65
CA SER A 507 -14.64 -16.81 5.91
C SER A 507 -13.81 -16.99 4.65
N PHE A 508 -12.49 -17.11 4.83
CA PHE A 508 -11.54 -17.36 3.76
C PHE A 508 -10.35 -18.19 4.23
N ASP A 509 -9.64 -18.76 3.27
CA ASP A 509 -8.36 -19.42 3.50
C ASP A 509 -7.23 -18.42 3.28
N LEU A 510 -6.46 -18.10 4.32
CA LEU A 510 -5.34 -17.15 4.23
C LEU A 510 -4.26 -17.64 3.24
N THR A 511 -4.15 -18.95 2.99
CA THR A 511 -3.20 -19.46 1.99
C THR A 511 -3.61 -19.12 0.55
N LYS A 512 -4.90 -18.89 0.31
CA LYS A 512 -5.43 -18.45 -0.98
C LYS A 512 -5.40 -16.93 -1.13
N MET A 513 -5.44 -16.19 -0.01
CA MET A 513 -5.20 -14.76 0.11
C MET A 513 -3.85 -14.54 0.81
N PRO A 514 -2.72 -14.83 0.15
CA PRO A 514 -1.45 -15.12 0.82
C PRO A 514 -0.92 -13.97 1.64
N HIS A 515 -1.24 -12.74 1.27
CA HIS A 515 -0.81 -11.53 1.95
C HIS A 515 -2.00 -10.58 2.05
N LEU A 516 -2.24 -10.08 3.25
CA LEU A 516 -3.41 -9.30 3.60
C LEU A 516 -2.98 -7.90 4.08
N LEU A 517 -3.52 -6.88 3.45
CA LEU A 517 -3.40 -5.49 3.89
C LEU A 517 -4.65 -5.10 4.70
N VAL A 518 -4.46 -4.61 5.91
CA VAL A 518 -5.54 -4.14 6.78
C VAL A 518 -5.33 -2.65 7.08
N ALA A 519 -6.30 -1.81 6.75
CA ALA A 519 -6.16 -0.39 7.03
C ALA A 519 -7.45 0.21 7.60
N GLY A 520 -7.33 1.29 8.38
CA GLY A 520 -8.46 2.00 8.95
C GLY A 520 -8.05 3.05 9.97
N ALA A 521 -8.89 4.05 10.19
CA ALA A 521 -8.62 5.09 11.17
C ALA A 521 -8.64 4.54 12.60
N THR A 522 -8.01 5.26 13.51
CA THR A 522 -7.94 4.89 14.94
C THR A 522 -9.33 4.71 15.53
N GLY A 523 -9.54 3.64 16.29
CA GLY A 523 -10.81 3.32 16.94
C GLY A 523 -11.93 2.81 16.01
N GLN A 524 -11.63 2.50 14.73
CA GLN A 524 -12.63 2.04 13.78
C GLN A 524 -12.72 0.50 13.67
N GLY A 525 -11.88 -0.25 14.42
CA GLY A 525 -11.97 -1.71 14.51
C GLY A 525 -10.76 -2.49 13.98
N LYS A 526 -9.68 -1.81 13.52
CA LYS A 526 -8.46 -2.46 13.00
C LYS A 526 -7.89 -3.51 13.96
N SER A 527 -7.68 -3.16 15.23
CA SER A 527 -7.13 -4.06 16.24
C SER A 527 -8.06 -5.24 16.54
N VAL A 528 -9.37 -5.00 16.59
CA VAL A 528 -10.38 -6.06 16.71
C VAL A 528 -10.33 -7.01 15.52
N GLY A 529 -10.16 -6.49 14.31
CA GLY A 529 -9.99 -7.31 13.11
C GLY A 529 -8.73 -8.18 13.13
N LEU A 530 -7.61 -7.64 13.60
CA LEU A 530 -6.39 -8.44 13.79
C LEU A 530 -6.60 -9.54 14.84
N ASN A 531 -7.24 -9.20 15.95
CA ASN A 531 -7.57 -10.18 16.99
C ASN A 531 -8.53 -11.26 16.48
N ALA A 532 -9.50 -10.92 15.65
CA ALA A 532 -10.40 -11.89 15.02
C ALA A 532 -9.65 -12.86 14.08
N ILE A 533 -8.66 -12.37 13.33
CA ILE A 533 -7.79 -13.21 12.49
C ILE A 533 -6.97 -14.17 13.35
N ILE A 534 -6.30 -13.67 14.38
CA ILE A 534 -5.47 -14.47 15.28
C ILE A 534 -6.34 -15.52 16.00
N ALA A 535 -7.46 -15.10 16.60
CA ALA A 535 -8.38 -15.99 17.28
C ALA A 535 -8.91 -17.11 16.36
N SER A 536 -9.31 -16.78 15.12
CA SER A 536 -9.73 -17.78 14.14
C SER A 536 -8.69 -18.87 13.94
N LEU A 537 -7.42 -18.50 13.84
CA LEU A 537 -6.31 -19.42 13.65
C LEU A 537 -6.01 -20.22 14.92
N LEU A 538 -6.03 -19.59 16.11
CA LEU A 538 -5.81 -20.28 17.40
C LEU A 538 -6.88 -21.32 17.71
N TYR A 539 -8.13 -21.12 17.31
CA TYR A 539 -9.23 -22.07 17.49
C TYR A 539 -9.21 -23.23 16.49
N ARG A 540 -8.37 -23.18 15.45
CA ARG A 540 -8.41 -24.15 14.35
C ARG A 540 -7.10 -24.86 14.06
N LYS A 541 -5.97 -24.31 14.47
CA LYS A 541 -4.65 -24.85 14.16
C LYS A 541 -3.88 -25.22 15.40
N HIS A 542 -3.28 -26.40 15.35
CA HIS A 542 -2.40 -26.90 16.40
C HIS A 542 -1.07 -26.13 16.41
N PRO A 543 -0.42 -25.93 17.59
CA PRO A 543 0.86 -25.21 17.68
C PRO A 543 1.99 -25.78 16.82
N SER A 544 1.95 -27.08 16.52
CA SER A 544 2.94 -27.68 15.61
C SER A 544 2.70 -27.36 14.13
N GLU A 545 1.50 -26.92 13.76
CA GLU A 545 1.13 -26.64 12.38
C GLU A 545 1.25 -25.15 12.00
N LEU A 546 1.24 -24.28 13.00
CA LEU A 546 1.22 -22.82 12.82
C LEU A 546 2.16 -22.12 13.78
N LYS A 547 2.88 -21.12 13.28
CA LYS A 547 3.68 -20.18 14.07
C LYS A 547 3.33 -18.75 13.71
N PHE A 548 3.43 -17.84 14.69
CA PHE A 548 3.26 -16.41 14.48
C PHE A 548 4.57 -15.67 14.70
N VAL A 549 4.82 -14.66 13.86
CA VAL A 549 5.79 -13.60 14.09
C VAL A 549 5.00 -12.33 14.31
N LEU A 550 5.01 -11.81 15.54
CA LEU A 550 4.21 -10.65 15.93
C LEU A 550 5.11 -9.42 16.07
N VAL A 551 4.75 -8.35 15.36
CA VAL A 551 5.48 -7.08 15.34
C VAL A 551 4.53 -5.97 15.83
N ASP A 552 4.86 -5.41 17.00
CA ASP A 552 4.07 -4.34 17.64
C ASP A 552 4.99 -3.20 18.09
N PRO A 553 5.29 -2.23 17.21
CA PRO A 553 6.17 -1.12 17.55
C PRO A 553 5.61 -0.21 18.65
N LYS A 554 4.30 -0.27 18.91
CA LYS A 554 3.61 0.53 19.94
C LYS A 554 3.51 -0.14 21.29
N LYS A 555 3.77 -1.44 21.39
CA LYS A 555 3.67 -2.26 22.62
C LYS A 555 2.26 -2.26 23.25
N VAL A 556 1.20 -2.22 22.45
CA VAL A 556 -0.18 -2.06 22.95
C VAL A 556 -1.07 -3.22 22.53
N GLU A 557 -1.14 -3.51 21.23
CA GLU A 557 -2.19 -4.35 20.66
C GLU A 557 -1.85 -5.85 20.71
N LEU A 558 -0.60 -6.21 20.39
CA LEU A 558 -0.19 -7.61 20.29
C LEU A 558 0.52 -8.15 21.52
N SER A 559 0.84 -7.30 22.49
CA SER A 559 1.49 -7.68 23.77
C SER A 559 0.69 -8.72 24.56
N LEU A 560 -0.63 -8.75 24.39
CA LEU A 560 -1.55 -9.72 25.01
C LEU A 560 -1.24 -11.18 24.61
N TYR A 561 -0.59 -11.40 23.49
CA TYR A 561 -0.21 -12.73 23.00
C TYR A 561 1.16 -13.22 23.48
N SER A 562 1.88 -12.42 24.28
CA SER A 562 3.19 -12.81 24.84
C SER A 562 3.17 -14.18 25.56
N PRO A 563 2.11 -14.57 26.30
CA PRO A 563 2.04 -15.87 26.95
C PRO A 563 2.08 -17.06 25.98
N LEU A 564 1.81 -16.85 24.68
CA LEU A 564 1.83 -17.91 23.66
C LEU A 564 3.24 -18.29 23.19
N GLU A 565 4.30 -17.73 23.78
CA GLU A 565 5.69 -17.89 23.33
C GLU A 565 6.06 -19.36 23.12
N LYS A 566 5.78 -20.22 24.09
CA LYS A 566 6.14 -21.65 24.06
C LYS A 566 5.27 -22.50 23.12
N HIS A 567 4.22 -21.92 22.54
CA HIS A 567 3.27 -22.66 21.70
C HIS A 567 3.30 -22.18 20.25
N TYR A 568 3.04 -20.91 20.05
CA TYR A 568 2.78 -20.37 18.71
C TYR A 568 3.78 -19.34 18.21
N LEU A 569 4.61 -18.74 19.09
CA LEU A 569 5.45 -17.63 18.65
C LEU A 569 6.79 -18.10 18.08
N ALA A 570 7.28 -17.33 17.13
CA ALA A 570 8.60 -17.47 16.55
C ALA A 570 9.44 -16.22 16.83
N LYS A 571 10.72 -16.39 17.16
CA LYS A 571 11.64 -15.29 17.47
C LYS A 571 13.06 -15.56 16.96
N LEU A 572 13.88 -14.53 16.92
CA LEU A 572 15.33 -14.69 16.72
C LEU A 572 15.98 -15.37 17.92
N PRO A 573 17.06 -16.13 17.74
CA PRO A 573 17.73 -16.85 18.85
C PRO A 573 18.21 -15.96 19.99
N ASP A 574 18.66 -14.74 19.67
CA ASP A 574 19.18 -13.72 20.59
C ASP A 574 18.11 -12.75 21.13
N ALA A 575 16.83 -12.97 20.78
CA ALA A 575 15.75 -12.12 21.27
C ALA A 575 15.25 -12.55 22.64
N ASP A 576 15.19 -11.62 23.59
CA ASP A 576 14.63 -11.86 24.93
C ASP A 576 13.11 -12.05 24.87
N GLU A 577 12.41 -11.21 24.09
CA GLU A 577 10.95 -11.22 23.94
C GLU A 577 10.56 -11.79 22.55
N ALA A 578 9.47 -12.55 22.52
CA ALA A 578 8.95 -13.12 21.29
C ALA A 578 8.14 -12.11 20.44
N ILE A 579 7.60 -11.07 21.08
CA ILE A 579 6.93 -9.96 20.37
C ILE A 579 7.95 -8.89 20.05
N ILE A 580 8.05 -8.53 18.79
CA ILE A 580 9.09 -7.65 18.28
C ILE A 580 8.60 -6.20 18.34
N THR A 581 9.29 -5.39 19.12
CA THR A 581 8.90 -3.99 19.37
C THR A 581 9.92 -2.99 18.85
N ASP A 582 11.18 -3.41 18.68
CA ASP A 582 12.26 -2.56 18.18
C ASP A 582 12.41 -2.68 16.66
N THR A 583 12.49 -1.53 15.98
CA THR A 583 12.55 -1.45 14.51
C THR A 583 13.78 -2.16 13.93
N LYS A 584 14.94 -2.08 14.61
CA LYS A 584 16.15 -2.79 14.14
C LYS A 584 15.94 -4.31 14.18
N ARG A 585 15.36 -4.81 15.28
CA ARG A 585 15.02 -6.23 15.42
C ARG A 585 13.98 -6.68 14.38
N VAL A 586 13.04 -5.79 13.99
CA VAL A 586 12.10 -6.08 12.90
C VAL A 586 12.84 -6.30 11.59
N VAL A 587 13.80 -5.44 11.22
CA VAL A 587 14.63 -5.59 10.01
C VAL A 587 15.35 -6.94 10.02
N TYR A 588 16.00 -7.30 11.11
CA TYR A 588 16.70 -8.58 11.23
C TYR A 588 15.75 -9.77 11.15
N THR A 589 14.58 -9.69 11.78
CA THR A 589 13.56 -10.74 11.69
C THR A 589 13.06 -10.93 10.26
N LEU A 590 12.82 -9.84 9.52
CA LEU A 590 12.40 -9.92 8.12
C LEU A 590 13.50 -10.51 7.22
N ARG A 591 14.76 -10.14 7.45
CA ARG A 591 15.94 -10.75 6.76
C ARG A 591 16.05 -12.23 7.10
N SER A 592 15.87 -12.60 8.37
CA SER A 592 15.85 -13.99 8.81
C SER A 592 14.74 -14.81 8.15
N LEU A 593 13.54 -14.22 8.02
CA LEU A 593 12.43 -14.84 7.30
C LEU A 593 12.74 -15.02 5.81
N CYS A 594 13.45 -14.07 5.18
CA CYS A 594 13.93 -14.24 3.81
C CYS A 594 14.92 -15.40 3.70
N LYS A 595 15.85 -15.55 4.65
CA LYS A 595 16.79 -16.68 4.71
C LYS A 595 16.07 -18.02 4.91
N LEU A 596 15.06 -18.04 5.82
CA LEU A 596 14.20 -19.19 6.00
C LEU A 596 13.41 -19.54 4.73
N MET A 597 12.95 -18.53 4.02
CA MET A 597 12.26 -18.69 2.74
C MET A 597 13.15 -19.40 1.73
N ASP A 598 14.37 -18.93 1.54
CA ASP A 598 15.34 -19.52 0.62
C ASP A 598 15.65 -20.98 1.00
N HIS A 599 15.91 -21.25 2.29
CA HIS A 599 16.10 -22.61 2.78
C HIS A 599 14.89 -23.53 2.50
N ARG A 600 13.68 -23.06 2.73
CA ARG A 600 12.46 -23.84 2.42
C ARG A 600 12.35 -24.10 0.92
N TYR A 601 12.73 -23.18 0.05
CA TYR A 601 12.77 -23.42 -1.38
C TYR A 601 13.76 -24.51 -1.78
N ASP A 602 14.94 -24.55 -1.16
CA ASP A 602 15.91 -25.61 -1.38
C ASP A 602 15.37 -26.97 -0.97
N LEU A 603 14.65 -27.04 0.16
CA LEU A 603 13.99 -28.26 0.59
C LEU A 603 12.85 -28.69 -0.36
N LEU A 604 12.03 -27.75 -0.86
CA LEU A 604 11.01 -28.04 -1.87
C LEU A 604 11.64 -28.58 -3.16
N LYS A 605 12.73 -27.97 -3.60
CA LYS A 605 13.50 -28.43 -4.78
C LYS A 605 14.06 -29.82 -4.58
N ALA A 606 14.68 -30.08 -3.42
CA ALA A 606 15.21 -31.41 -3.07
C ALA A 606 14.13 -32.48 -3.03
N ALA A 607 12.92 -32.12 -2.54
CA ALA A 607 11.74 -33.00 -2.49
C ALA A 607 10.98 -33.09 -3.83
N SER A 608 11.36 -32.30 -4.85
CA SER A 608 10.69 -32.21 -6.15
C SER A 608 9.17 -31.95 -6.00
N VAL A 609 8.82 -30.90 -5.25
CA VAL A 609 7.45 -30.42 -5.03
C VAL A 609 7.34 -28.91 -5.25
N ARG A 610 6.09 -28.40 -5.42
CA ARG A 610 5.84 -27.02 -5.78
C ARG A 610 5.46 -26.13 -4.61
N ASN A 611 4.96 -26.71 -3.51
CA ASN A 611 4.45 -25.95 -2.37
C ASN A 611 4.61 -26.72 -1.05
N VAL A 612 4.48 -26.01 0.06
CA VAL A 612 4.61 -26.54 1.42
C VAL A 612 3.58 -27.64 1.72
N LYS A 613 2.38 -27.57 1.15
CA LYS A 613 1.34 -28.56 1.39
C LYS A 613 1.74 -29.92 0.83
N GLU A 614 2.18 -29.97 -0.44
CA GLU A 614 2.68 -31.18 -1.09
C GLU A 614 3.94 -31.71 -0.38
N TYR A 615 4.81 -30.80 0.07
CA TYR A 615 6.01 -31.16 0.83
C TYR A 615 5.67 -31.84 2.15
N ASN A 616 4.80 -31.19 2.96
CA ASN A 616 4.37 -31.72 4.23
C ASN A 616 3.63 -33.05 4.06
N GLU A 617 2.81 -33.24 3.01
CA GLU A 617 2.15 -34.52 2.74
C GLU A 617 3.15 -35.64 2.43
N LYS A 618 4.21 -35.34 1.64
CA LYS A 618 5.31 -36.29 1.43
C LYS A 618 6.08 -36.58 2.74
N PHE A 619 6.31 -35.57 3.58
CA PHE A 619 6.98 -35.74 4.85
C PHE A 619 6.14 -36.57 5.82
N LEU A 620 4.86 -36.25 5.97
CA LEU A 620 3.91 -37.03 6.79
C LEU A 620 3.80 -38.50 6.33
N SER A 621 3.90 -38.72 5.02
CA SER A 621 3.90 -40.07 4.42
C SER A 621 5.26 -40.77 4.54
N ARG A 622 6.24 -40.22 5.26
CA ARG A 622 7.62 -40.74 5.43
C ARG A 622 8.38 -40.94 4.12
N LYS A 623 8.04 -40.19 3.05
CA LYS A 623 8.76 -40.24 1.77
C LYS A 623 9.99 -39.34 1.73
N LEU A 624 10.14 -38.46 2.72
CA LEU A 624 11.28 -37.58 2.89
C LEU A 624 12.07 -38.00 4.11
N ASN A 625 13.39 -38.09 3.97
CA ASN A 625 14.26 -38.57 5.02
C ASN A 625 14.76 -37.41 5.89
N PRO A 626 14.42 -37.39 7.21
CA PRO A 626 14.90 -36.34 8.13
C PRO A 626 16.43 -36.26 8.24
N TYR A 627 17.13 -37.38 8.12
CA TYR A 627 18.60 -37.39 8.15
C TYR A 627 19.28 -36.73 6.93
N LYS A 628 18.50 -36.40 5.89
CA LYS A 628 18.93 -35.61 4.77
C LYS A 628 18.53 -34.13 4.88
N GLY A 629 18.23 -33.68 6.09
CA GLY A 629 17.86 -32.31 6.38
C GLY A 629 16.38 -31.97 6.10
N HIS A 630 15.56 -32.95 5.77
CA HIS A 630 14.11 -32.69 5.63
C HIS A 630 13.44 -32.60 6.99
N GLU A 631 12.59 -31.57 7.15
CA GLU A 631 11.84 -31.31 8.37
C GLU A 631 10.38 -31.00 8.05
N TYR A 632 9.49 -31.11 9.04
CA TYR A 632 8.10 -30.64 8.89
C TYR A 632 8.08 -29.12 8.89
N MET A 633 7.41 -28.51 7.91
CA MET A 633 7.32 -27.06 7.75
C MET A 633 6.00 -26.53 8.31
N PRO A 634 5.94 -25.95 9.49
CA PRO A 634 4.75 -25.25 9.97
C PRO A 634 4.47 -24.01 9.09
N TYR A 635 3.19 -23.65 8.94
CA TYR A 635 2.83 -22.35 8.40
C TYR A 635 3.33 -21.24 9.32
N ILE A 636 3.75 -20.11 8.75
CA ILE A 636 4.17 -18.93 9.51
C ILE A 636 3.30 -17.75 9.08
N VAL A 637 2.66 -17.11 10.05
CA VAL A 637 1.87 -15.89 9.82
C VAL A 637 2.58 -14.73 10.51
N VAL A 638 3.06 -13.79 9.70
CA VAL A 638 3.71 -12.56 10.17
C VAL A 638 2.63 -11.49 10.28
N ILE A 639 2.46 -10.92 11.46
CA ILE A 639 1.46 -9.87 11.71
C ILE A 639 2.18 -8.61 12.16
N ILE A 640 1.96 -7.51 11.44
CA ILE A 640 2.51 -6.19 11.73
C ILE A 640 1.34 -5.27 12.06
N ASP A 641 1.25 -4.77 13.30
CA ASP A 641 0.16 -3.92 13.74
C ASP A 641 0.18 -2.52 13.12
N GLU A 642 1.35 -1.89 13.03
CA GLU A 642 1.47 -0.56 12.43
C GLU A 642 2.66 -0.47 11.49
N PHE A 643 2.40 -0.76 10.22
CA PHE A 643 3.43 -0.75 9.18
C PHE A 643 3.99 0.65 8.90
N ALA A 644 3.14 1.69 9.06
CA ALA A 644 3.57 3.06 8.82
C ALA A 644 4.71 3.50 9.73
N ASP A 645 4.67 3.14 11.02
CA ASP A 645 5.69 3.56 11.98
C ASP A 645 7.05 2.90 11.65
N LEU A 646 7.04 1.67 11.18
CA LEU A 646 8.22 0.94 10.73
C LEU A 646 8.82 1.54 9.46
N LEU A 647 7.97 1.80 8.46
CA LEU A 647 8.41 2.35 7.18
C LEU A 647 8.97 3.78 7.33
N MET A 648 8.37 4.59 8.22
CA MET A 648 8.86 5.94 8.51
C MET A 648 10.21 5.94 9.23
N THR A 649 10.56 4.89 9.95
CA THR A 649 11.79 4.78 10.73
C THR A 649 12.94 4.14 9.92
N ALA A 650 12.70 3.02 9.25
CA ALA A 650 13.72 2.25 8.56
C ALA A 650 13.52 2.15 7.03
N GLY A 651 12.47 2.76 6.48
CA GLY A 651 12.28 2.96 5.04
C GLY A 651 12.50 1.72 4.20
N ARG A 652 13.48 1.77 3.30
CA ARG A 652 13.78 0.69 2.35
C ARG A 652 14.22 -0.60 3.00
N GLU A 653 14.88 -0.56 4.16
CA GLU A 653 15.36 -1.75 4.86
C GLU A 653 14.22 -2.69 5.30
N ILE A 654 13.01 -2.14 5.44
CA ILE A 654 11.78 -2.90 5.73
C ILE A 654 10.97 -3.18 4.47
N GLU A 655 10.88 -2.21 3.55
CA GLU A 655 10.09 -2.37 2.33
C GLU A 655 10.63 -3.50 1.45
N GLU A 656 11.94 -3.60 1.29
CA GLU A 656 12.58 -4.59 0.41
C GLU A 656 12.37 -6.05 0.88
N PRO A 657 12.64 -6.43 2.13
CA PRO A 657 12.34 -7.79 2.61
C PRO A 657 10.85 -8.11 2.58
N ILE A 658 9.97 -7.15 2.90
CA ILE A 658 8.51 -7.35 2.81
C ILE A 658 8.08 -7.60 1.37
N ALA A 659 8.57 -6.81 0.41
CA ALA A 659 8.27 -6.99 -1.00
C ALA A 659 8.75 -8.37 -1.48
N ARG A 660 9.96 -8.79 -1.11
CA ARG A 660 10.52 -10.11 -1.45
C ARG A 660 9.69 -11.25 -0.87
N LEU A 661 9.35 -11.18 0.42
CA LEU A 661 8.48 -12.17 1.07
C LEU A 661 7.11 -12.21 0.41
N ALA A 662 6.50 -11.05 0.14
CA ALA A 662 5.18 -10.98 -0.46
C ALA A 662 5.13 -11.55 -1.90
N GLN A 663 6.23 -11.48 -2.64
CA GLN A 663 6.34 -12.07 -3.99
C GLN A 663 6.54 -13.58 -3.97
N LEU A 664 7.33 -14.09 -3.04
CA LEU A 664 7.85 -15.45 -3.11
C LEU A 664 7.33 -16.38 -2.00
N ALA A 665 6.97 -15.86 -0.83
CA ALA A 665 6.76 -16.69 0.36
C ALA A 665 5.46 -17.51 0.37
N ARG A 666 4.53 -17.24 -0.54
CA ARG A 666 3.25 -17.97 -0.65
C ARG A 666 3.44 -19.50 -0.77
N ALA A 667 4.32 -19.92 -1.66
CA ALA A 667 4.51 -21.35 -1.94
C ALA A 667 5.12 -22.11 -0.77
N ILE A 668 5.88 -21.43 0.08
CA ILE A 668 6.60 -22.01 1.22
C ILE A 668 5.86 -21.85 2.56
N GLY A 669 4.63 -21.35 2.53
CA GLY A 669 3.75 -21.25 3.70
C GLY A 669 4.09 -20.15 4.68
N ILE A 670 4.68 -19.02 4.21
CA ILE A 670 4.84 -17.81 5.00
C ILE A 670 3.86 -16.76 4.47
N HIS A 671 3.03 -16.21 5.35
CA HIS A 671 1.97 -15.27 5.02
C HIS A 671 2.12 -13.99 5.83
N LEU A 672 1.89 -12.84 5.18
CA LEU A 672 2.00 -11.54 5.84
C LEU A 672 0.61 -10.92 6.01
N VAL A 673 0.35 -10.39 7.19
CA VAL A 673 -0.79 -9.53 7.50
C VAL A 673 -0.20 -8.19 7.97
N ILE A 674 -0.22 -7.20 7.10
CA ILE A 674 0.28 -5.85 7.43
C ILE A 674 -0.89 -4.92 7.71
N ALA A 675 -0.81 -4.22 8.82
CA ALA A 675 -1.86 -3.28 9.19
C ALA A 675 -1.32 -1.86 9.35
N THR A 676 -2.18 -0.85 9.10
CA THR A 676 -1.83 0.56 9.29
C THR A 676 -3.03 1.41 9.61
N GLN A 677 -2.83 2.42 10.45
CA GLN A 677 -3.80 3.48 10.74
C GLN A 677 -3.59 4.71 9.85
N ARG A 678 -2.52 4.73 9.03
CA ARG A 678 -2.14 5.84 8.15
C ARG A 678 -2.12 5.41 6.68
N PRO A 679 -3.29 5.28 6.04
CA PRO A 679 -3.39 4.76 4.67
C PRO A 679 -3.02 5.83 3.63
N THR A 680 -1.79 6.32 3.67
CA THR A 680 -1.26 7.29 2.69
C THR A 680 -0.51 6.59 1.57
N THR A 681 -0.37 7.25 0.42
CA THR A 681 0.34 6.72 -0.74
C THR A 681 1.83 6.47 -0.48
N ASN A 682 2.42 7.17 0.49
CA ASN A 682 3.81 6.95 0.91
C ASN A 682 3.99 5.67 1.74
N ILE A 683 2.92 5.16 2.36
CA ILE A 683 2.93 3.93 3.16
C ILE A 683 2.40 2.76 2.33
N ILE A 684 1.27 2.95 1.66
CA ILE A 684 0.68 1.94 0.76
C ILE A 684 1.14 2.25 -0.66
N THR A 685 2.39 1.91 -0.94
CA THR A 685 3.04 2.12 -2.24
C THR A 685 2.45 1.21 -3.33
N GLY A 686 2.75 1.51 -4.60
CA GLY A 686 2.39 0.64 -5.72
C GLY A 686 2.94 -0.79 -5.57
N THR A 687 4.15 -0.93 -5.04
CA THR A 687 4.80 -2.21 -4.77
C THR A 687 4.02 -3.03 -3.73
N ILE A 688 3.60 -2.39 -2.63
CA ILE A 688 2.78 -3.03 -1.60
C ILE A 688 1.43 -3.47 -2.19
N LYS A 689 0.74 -2.60 -2.93
CA LYS A 689 -0.55 -2.93 -3.55
C LYS A 689 -0.48 -4.11 -4.52
N ALA A 690 0.58 -4.18 -5.32
CA ALA A 690 0.77 -5.27 -6.29
C ALA A 690 0.94 -6.63 -5.62
N ASN A 691 1.58 -6.66 -4.45
CA ASN A 691 1.92 -7.88 -3.73
C ASN A 691 0.89 -8.26 -2.64
N PHE A 692 -0.01 -7.34 -2.27
CA PHE A 692 -1.10 -7.55 -1.31
C PHE A 692 -2.46 -7.43 -2.02
N PRO A 693 -2.90 -8.47 -2.73
CA PRO A 693 -4.15 -8.44 -3.48
C PRO A 693 -5.38 -8.45 -2.56
N ALA A 694 -5.30 -9.11 -1.41
CA ALA A 694 -6.37 -9.13 -0.42
C ALA A 694 -6.26 -7.91 0.50
N ARG A 695 -7.35 -7.17 0.64
CA ARG A 695 -7.36 -5.90 1.39
C ARG A 695 -8.61 -5.77 2.23
N ILE A 696 -8.44 -5.29 3.45
CA ILE A 696 -9.52 -4.96 4.38
C ILE A 696 -9.41 -3.48 4.71
N ALA A 697 -10.46 -2.73 4.44
CA ALA A 697 -10.57 -1.34 4.82
C ALA A 697 -11.67 -1.18 5.87
N PHE A 698 -11.30 -0.87 7.09
CA PHE A 698 -12.20 -0.28 8.08
C PHE A 698 -12.48 1.18 7.72
N ARG A 699 -13.40 1.82 8.45
CA ARG A 699 -13.73 3.21 8.19
C ARG A 699 -12.48 4.09 8.17
N VAL A 700 -12.38 4.93 7.14
CA VAL A 700 -11.39 6.00 6.99
C VAL A 700 -12.07 7.35 6.92
N MET A 701 -11.32 8.43 7.09
CA MET A 701 -11.87 9.77 7.12
C MET A 701 -12.06 10.37 5.72
N SER A 702 -11.20 9.99 4.78
CA SER A 702 -11.15 10.55 3.43
C SER A 702 -11.47 9.51 2.37
N SER A 703 -12.15 9.95 1.28
CA SER A 703 -12.31 9.14 0.08
C SER A 703 -10.98 8.83 -0.63
N VAL A 704 -9.98 9.69 -0.44
CA VAL A 704 -8.61 9.46 -0.94
C VAL A 704 -7.96 8.28 -0.23
N ASP A 705 -8.13 8.18 1.10
CA ASP A 705 -7.62 7.04 1.88
C ASP A 705 -8.27 5.73 1.42
N SER A 706 -9.60 5.75 1.17
CA SER A 706 -10.31 4.60 0.62
C SER A 706 -9.73 4.15 -0.72
N LYS A 707 -9.49 5.09 -1.65
CA LYS A 707 -8.83 4.80 -2.92
C LYS A 707 -7.40 4.30 -2.75
N THR A 708 -6.68 4.80 -1.76
CA THR A 708 -5.32 4.32 -1.47
C THR A 708 -5.33 2.87 -1.04
N ILE A 709 -6.31 2.42 -0.26
CA ILE A 709 -6.40 1.03 0.22
C ILE A 709 -7.02 0.12 -0.85
N LEU A 710 -8.22 0.48 -1.35
CA LEU A 710 -9.10 -0.42 -2.13
C LEU A 710 -9.09 -0.12 -3.64
N ASP A 711 -8.35 0.90 -4.09
CA ASP A 711 -8.41 1.47 -5.46
C ASP A 711 -9.77 2.07 -5.82
N GLN A 712 -10.72 2.13 -4.87
CA GLN A 712 -12.06 2.70 -5.03
C GLN A 712 -12.55 3.38 -3.75
N THR A 713 -13.58 4.20 -3.88
CA THR A 713 -14.24 4.87 -2.75
C THR A 713 -15.17 3.91 -2.01
N GLY A 714 -15.60 4.27 -0.81
CA GLY A 714 -16.61 3.55 -0.03
C GLY A 714 -16.21 3.31 1.43
N ALA A 715 -14.90 3.15 1.76
CA ALA A 715 -14.50 2.97 3.15
C ALA A 715 -14.70 4.21 4.02
N ASN A 716 -14.78 5.42 3.44
CA ASN A 716 -15.12 6.65 4.12
C ASN A 716 -16.61 6.73 4.51
N GLN A 717 -17.47 5.95 3.86
CA GLN A 717 -18.92 5.91 4.06
C GLN A 717 -19.36 4.85 5.08
N LEU A 718 -18.43 4.05 5.58
CA LEU A 718 -18.69 3.03 6.59
C LEU A 718 -19.17 3.64 7.91
N VAL A 719 -19.97 2.88 8.66
CA VAL A 719 -20.50 3.32 9.96
C VAL A 719 -19.37 3.42 11.00
N GLY A 720 -18.35 2.59 10.91
CA GLY A 720 -17.26 2.42 11.90
C GLY A 720 -17.57 1.30 12.90
N ARG A 721 -16.79 1.23 13.98
CA ARG A 721 -16.92 0.18 15.02
C ARG A 721 -16.88 -1.24 14.47
N GLY A 722 -15.94 -1.51 13.56
CA GLY A 722 -15.79 -2.84 12.97
C GLY A 722 -16.50 -3.03 11.63
N ASP A 723 -17.24 -2.04 11.14
CA ASP A 723 -17.78 -2.06 9.79
C ASP A 723 -16.63 -1.89 8.77
N MET A 724 -16.52 -2.79 7.81
CA MET A 724 -15.37 -2.87 6.91
C MET A 724 -15.77 -3.31 5.51
N LEU A 725 -14.90 -3.01 4.55
CA LEU A 725 -14.94 -3.52 3.18
C LEU A 725 -13.78 -4.51 2.97
N ILE A 726 -14.08 -5.67 2.44
CA ILE A 726 -13.11 -6.71 2.09
C ILE A 726 -13.03 -6.86 0.58
N SER A 727 -11.84 -6.65 0.02
CA SER A 727 -11.52 -6.94 -1.37
C SER A 727 -10.62 -8.15 -1.45
N THR A 728 -10.98 -9.11 -2.31
CA THR A 728 -10.16 -10.30 -2.59
C THR A 728 -9.27 -10.14 -3.82
N GLY A 729 -9.22 -8.93 -4.39
CA GLY A 729 -8.40 -8.58 -5.55
C GLY A 729 -9.03 -8.88 -6.92
N SER A 730 -10.10 -9.67 -6.98
CA SER A 730 -10.75 -10.06 -8.25
C SER A 730 -12.23 -9.72 -8.33
N SER A 731 -12.81 -9.20 -7.24
CA SER A 731 -14.24 -8.89 -7.14
C SER A 731 -14.47 -7.53 -6.48
N GLU A 732 -15.69 -7.01 -6.64
CA GLU A 732 -16.12 -5.84 -5.87
C GLU A 732 -15.99 -6.09 -4.37
N PRO A 733 -15.59 -5.08 -3.57
CA PRO A 733 -15.47 -5.24 -2.13
C PRO A 733 -16.81 -5.57 -1.47
N VAL A 734 -16.77 -6.57 -0.64
CA VAL A 734 -17.91 -7.00 0.16
C VAL A 734 -17.92 -6.26 1.48
N ARG A 735 -19.09 -5.69 1.87
CA ARG A 735 -19.27 -5.07 3.17
C ARG A 735 -19.51 -6.14 4.24
N VAL A 736 -18.75 -6.06 5.32
CA VAL A 736 -18.76 -7.04 6.41
C VAL A 736 -18.69 -6.32 7.75
N GLN A 737 -19.53 -6.71 8.68
CA GLN A 737 -19.36 -6.32 10.08
C GLN A 737 -18.36 -7.26 10.74
N CYS A 738 -17.24 -6.74 11.20
CA CYS A 738 -16.19 -7.48 11.89
C CYS A 738 -16.73 -8.14 13.15
N ALA A 739 -16.27 -9.36 13.41
CA ALA A 739 -16.50 -10.03 14.67
C ALA A 739 -15.87 -9.27 15.82
N PHE A 740 -16.65 -9.06 16.85
CA PHE A 740 -16.20 -8.42 18.06
C PHE A 740 -15.57 -9.47 19.00
N ILE A 741 -14.36 -9.20 19.42
CA ILE A 741 -13.65 -9.91 20.47
C ILE A 741 -13.04 -8.87 21.42
N ASP A 742 -13.33 -8.98 22.69
CA ASP A 742 -12.89 -8.05 23.71
C ASP A 742 -11.49 -8.43 24.25
N THR A 743 -10.77 -7.48 24.80
CA THR A 743 -9.42 -7.70 25.39
C THR A 743 -9.41 -8.83 26.43
N PRO A 744 -10.34 -8.89 27.40
CA PRO A 744 -10.40 -10.01 28.35
C PRO A 744 -10.62 -11.38 27.71
N GLU A 745 -11.32 -11.45 26.58
CA GLU A 745 -11.52 -12.72 25.84
C GLU A 745 -10.19 -13.19 25.23
N VAL A 746 -9.41 -12.26 24.65
CA VAL A 746 -8.07 -12.54 24.12
C VAL A 746 -7.13 -13.02 25.21
N GLU A 747 -7.13 -12.34 26.37
CA GLU A 747 -6.33 -12.73 27.54
C GLU A 747 -6.72 -14.12 28.04
N ASN A 748 -8.01 -14.43 28.13
CA ASN A 748 -8.49 -15.76 28.56
C ASN A 748 -7.99 -16.86 27.60
N ILE A 749 -8.03 -16.62 26.28
CA ILE A 749 -7.53 -17.56 25.28
C ILE A 749 -6.01 -17.75 25.44
N ALA A 750 -5.25 -16.65 25.56
CA ALA A 750 -3.80 -16.70 25.70
C ALA A 750 -3.38 -17.43 27.00
N ASN A 751 -4.05 -17.15 28.11
CA ASN A 751 -3.81 -17.78 29.41
C ASN A 751 -4.19 -19.26 29.40
N PHE A 752 -5.31 -19.64 28.78
CA PHE A 752 -5.70 -21.04 28.63
C PHE A 752 -4.66 -21.85 27.86
N ILE A 753 -4.12 -21.30 26.76
CA ILE A 753 -3.10 -21.96 25.96
C ILE A 753 -1.78 -22.04 26.74
N SER A 754 -1.35 -20.94 27.37
CA SER A 754 -0.08 -20.88 28.10
C SER A 754 -0.03 -21.78 29.36
N ALA A 755 -1.17 -22.06 29.96
CA ALA A 755 -1.29 -22.97 31.13
C ALA A 755 -1.02 -24.43 30.74
N GLN A 756 -1.01 -24.79 29.47
CA GLN A 756 -0.73 -26.14 28.97
C GLN A 756 0.77 -26.36 28.80
N ALA A 757 1.18 -27.62 28.72
CA ALA A 757 2.55 -27.99 28.35
C ALA A 757 2.86 -27.47 26.92
N GLY A 758 3.91 -26.68 26.80
CA GLY A 758 4.37 -26.13 25.52
C GLY A 758 5.65 -26.79 25.03
N PHE A 759 6.18 -26.30 23.92
CA PHE A 759 7.53 -26.63 23.48
C PHE A 759 8.57 -26.11 24.47
N GLY A 760 9.84 -26.53 24.35
CA GLY A 760 10.91 -26.06 25.20
C GLY A 760 11.19 -24.55 25.14
N GLY A 761 10.67 -23.87 24.14
CA GLY A 761 10.80 -22.42 23.91
C GLY A 761 10.01 -22.00 22.68
N ALA A 762 10.17 -20.74 22.26
CA ALA A 762 9.65 -20.23 21.00
C ALA A 762 10.29 -20.94 19.79
N TYR A 763 9.62 -20.93 18.65
CA TYR A 763 10.21 -21.39 17.40
C TYR A 763 11.34 -20.45 16.98
N LEU A 764 12.55 -20.98 16.83
CA LEU A 764 13.72 -20.17 16.50
C LEU A 764 13.82 -19.96 14.98
N LEU A 765 13.95 -18.71 14.59
CA LEU A 765 14.23 -18.31 13.22
C LEU A 765 15.75 -18.43 12.95
N PRO A 766 16.21 -18.59 11.70
CA PRO A 766 17.62 -18.63 11.35
C PRO A 766 18.37 -17.37 11.82
N GLU A 767 19.60 -17.52 12.29
CA GLU A 767 20.46 -16.40 12.61
C GLU A 767 20.75 -15.55 11.38
N CYS A 768 20.58 -14.24 11.49
CA CYS A 768 21.10 -13.26 10.55
C CYS A 768 22.32 -12.58 11.17
N GLU A 769 23.40 -12.48 10.42
CA GLU A 769 24.54 -11.67 10.82
C GLU A 769 24.05 -10.23 11.03
N MET A 770 24.22 -9.73 12.23
CA MET A 770 23.99 -8.32 12.52
C MET A 770 25.13 -7.55 11.84
N GLU A 771 24.86 -6.92 10.70
CA GLU A 771 25.69 -5.84 10.25
C GLU A 771 25.50 -4.70 11.25
N ASP A 772 26.42 -4.59 12.22
CA ASP A 772 26.44 -3.49 13.17
C ASP A 772 26.55 -2.17 12.40
N SER A 773 25.41 -1.50 12.24
CA SER A 773 25.39 -0.09 11.85
C SER A 773 26.00 0.70 13.01
N GLU A 774 27.03 1.44 12.68
CA GLU A 774 27.74 2.40 13.53
C GLU A 774 26.77 3.29 14.32
N ASP A 775 26.55 2.98 15.61
CA ASP A 775 26.25 3.90 16.70
C ASP A 775 25.79 3.13 17.95
N GLY A 776 26.67 2.41 18.58
CA GLY A 776 26.47 1.87 19.92
C GLY A 776 27.81 1.74 20.64
N PRO A 777 27.89 1.93 21.97
CA PRO A 777 29.16 1.85 22.68
C PRO A 777 29.75 0.45 22.52
N VAL A 778 30.90 0.40 21.92
CA VAL A 778 31.73 -0.79 21.68
C VAL A 778 31.79 -1.64 22.96
N LYS A 779 31.07 -2.77 22.98
CA LYS A 779 31.37 -3.86 23.89
C LYS A 779 32.71 -4.45 23.41
N LYS A 780 33.76 -4.20 24.14
CA LYS A 780 35.07 -4.87 23.99
C LYS A 780 34.85 -6.38 24.01
N LEU A 781 34.85 -7.00 22.82
CA LEU A 781 34.99 -8.44 22.70
C LEU A 781 36.47 -8.79 22.99
N SER A 782 36.75 -9.11 24.22
CA SER A 782 37.94 -9.84 24.60
C SER A 782 37.81 -11.26 24.06
N GLY A 783 38.57 -11.61 23.00
CA GLY A 783 38.78 -13.00 22.61
C GLY A 783 38.23 -13.47 21.26
N GLY A 784 38.11 -12.62 20.23
CA GLY A 784 37.81 -13.04 18.87
C GLY A 784 39.10 -13.29 18.05
N ALA A 785 39.11 -14.31 17.21
CA ALA A 785 40.23 -14.62 16.30
C ALA A 785 40.56 -13.39 15.45
N ARG A 786 41.85 -13.03 15.38
CA ARG A 786 42.31 -11.93 14.53
C ARG A 786 42.08 -12.26 13.06
N ASP A 787 41.79 -11.19 12.27
CA ASP A 787 41.65 -11.35 10.81
C ASP A 787 42.88 -11.99 10.19
N ASP A 788 42.70 -12.91 9.26
CA ASP A 788 43.78 -13.63 8.58
C ASP A 788 44.80 -12.68 7.96
N LEU A 789 44.38 -11.50 7.55
CA LEU A 789 45.22 -10.48 6.94
C LEU A 789 45.78 -9.46 7.94
N PHE A 790 45.56 -9.65 9.25
CA PHE A 790 46.05 -8.77 10.29
C PHE A 790 47.59 -8.57 10.25
N LYS A 791 48.37 -9.66 10.12
CA LYS A 791 49.80 -9.58 10.07
C LYS A 791 50.36 -8.87 8.83
N GLU A 792 49.69 -9.06 7.69
CA GLU A 792 50.06 -8.37 6.45
C GLU A 792 49.71 -6.88 6.51
N ALA A 793 48.58 -6.54 7.09
CA ALA A 793 48.15 -5.15 7.30
C ALA A 793 49.08 -4.43 8.28
N ALA A 794 49.48 -5.09 9.37
CA ALA A 794 50.49 -4.58 10.30
C ALA A 794 51.81 -4.22 9.61
N ARG A 795 52.34 -5.16 8.80
CA ARG A 795 53.57 -4.92 8.03
C ARG A 795 53.42 -3.78 7.02
N LEU A 796 52.26 -3.69 6.37
CA LEU A 796 51.99 -2.62 5.44
C LEU A 796 51.96 -1.24 6.12
N ILE A 797 51.25 -1.12 7.25
CA ILE A 797 51.13 0.12 8.02
C ILE A 797 52.45 0.59 8.59
N VAL A 798 53.25 -0.33 9.13
CA VAL A 798 54.58 0.00 9.68
C VAL A 798 55.55 0.34 8.57
N ARG A 799 55.53 -0.33 7.42
CA ARG A 799 56.37 -0.01 6.28
C ARG A 799 56.07 1.37 5.68
N GLU A 800 54.82 1.71 5.51
CA GLU A 800 54.40 2.99 4.92
C GLU A 800 54.31 4.14 5.96
N GLN A 801 54.48 3.82 7.27
CA GLN A 801 54.36 4.77 8.40
C GLN A 801 53.09 5.63 8.36
N GLN A 802 52.02 5.04 7.89
CA GLN A 802 50.73 5.74 7.72
C GLN A 802 49.58 4.84 8.19
N GLY A 803 48.97 5.15 9.35
CA GLY A 803 47.83 4.45 9.93
C GLY A 803 46.49 4.90 9.29
N SER A 804 46.30 4.49 8.03
CA SER A 804 45.11 4.88 7.29
C SER A 804 44.32 3.66 6.82
N THR A 805 43.01 3.61 7.17
CA THR A 805 42.08 2.57 6.71
C THR A 805 42.00 2.52 5.19
N SER A 806 42.03 3.66 4.52
CA SER A 806 42.03 3.75 3.06
C SER A 806 43.30 3.21 2.41
N LEU A 807 44.45 3.20 3.14
CA LEU A 807 45.67 2.56 2.70
C LEU A 807 45.55 1.03 2.68
N ILE A 808 44.99 0.44 3.75
CA ILE A 808 44.70 -1.00 3.83
C ILE A 808 43.71 -1.38 2.74
N GLN A 809 42.63 -0.67 2.60
CA GLN A 809 41.59 -0.89 1.60
C GLN A 809 42.19 -0.96 0.19
N ARG A 810 42.96 0.07 -0.19
CA ARG A 810 43.49 0.20 -1.54
C ARG A 810 44.63 -0.79 -1.84
N LYS A 811 45.52 -1.06 -0.87
CA LYS A 811 46.71 -1.92 -1.08
C LYS A 811 46.40 -3.39 -0.95
N MET A 812 45.39 -3.76 -0.16
CA MET A 812 45.01 -5.14 0.10
C MET A 812 43.70 -5.53 -0.61
N ASN A 813 43.09 -4.58 -1.36
CA ASN A 813 41.85 -4.78 -2.09
C ASN A 813 40.70 -5.29 -1.20
N LEU A 814 40.51 -4.66 -0.04
CA LEU A 814 39.50 -5.01 0.96
C LEU A 814 38.33 -4.02 0.97
N GLY A 815 37.16 -4.48 1.35
CA GLY A 815 36.02 -3.58 1.62
C GLY A 815 36.32 -2.67 2.81
N TYR A 816 35.74 -1.49 2.83
CA TYR A 816 35.92 -0.44 3.87
C TYR A 816 35.75 -0.98 5.29
N ASN A 817 34.70 -1.77 5.54
CA ASN A 817 34.37 -2.32 6.86
C ASN A 817 35.41 -3.35 7.33
N ARG A 818 35.96 -4.21 6.44
CA ARG A 818 36.99 -5.16 6.80
C ARG A 818 38.32 -4.45 7.07
N ALA A 819 38.67 -3.45 6.27
CA ALA A 819 39.84 -2.62 6.47
C ALA A 819 39.73 -1.80 7.77
N GLY A 820 38.55 -1.33 8.14
CA GLY A 820 38.25 -0.68 9.43
C GLY A 820 38.52 -1.62 10.61
N ARG A 821 37.91 -2.80 10.60
CA ARG A 821 38.13 -3.84 11.64
C ARG A 821 39.57 -4.21 11.83
N ILE A 822 40.32 -4.40 10.73
CA ILE A 822 41.75 -4.66 10.82
C ILE A 822 42.49 -3.48 11.44
N MET A 823 42.14 -2.25 11.11
CA MET A 823 42.72 -1.03 11.70
C MET A 823 42.48 -0.96 13.20
N ASP A 824 41.25 -1.35 13.66
CA ASP A 824 40.91 -1.38 15.09
C ASP A 824 41.67 -2.50 15.81
N GLN A 825 41.86 -3.67 15.20
CA GLN A 825 42.71 -4.73 15.73
C GLN A 825 44.19 -4.29 15.83
N LEU A 826 44.65 -3.46 14.90
CA LEU A 826 45.99 -2.87 14.94
C LEU A 826 46.13 -1.83 16.08
N GLU A 827 45.06 -1.10 16.42
CA GLU A 827 45.02 -0.23 17.59
C GLU A 827 45.04 -1.03 18.89
N ASP A 828 44.19 -2.07 18.99
CA ASP A 828 44.14 -2.97 20.16
C ASP A 828 45.49 -3.66 20.40
N ALA A 829 46.22 -4.00 19.34
CA ALA A 829 47.59 -4.55 19.41
C ALA A 829 48.65 -3.48 19.70
N GLY A 830 48.30 -2.21 19.81
CA GLY A 830 49.22 -1.11 20.12
C GLY A 830 50.13 -0.69 18.95
N ILE A 831 49.87 -1.18 17.72
CA ILE A 831 50.64 -0.87 16.52
C ILE A 831 50.36 0.53 16.01
N VAL A 832 49.07 0.96 16.09
CA VAL A 832 48.66 2.31 15.77
C VAL A 832 48.04 3.01 16.99
N GLY A 833 47.96 4.32 16.96
CA GLY A 833 47.32 5.14 17.99
C GLY A 833 45.78 5.21 17.77
N PRO A 834 45.04 5.83 18.72
CA PRO A 834 43.62 5.98 18.65
C PRO A 834 43.19 6.85 17.47
N SER A 835 41.94 6.68 17.05
CA SER A 835 41.35 7.43 15.94
C SER A 835 41.24 8.91 16.27
N GLU A 836 41.78 9.78 15.42
CA GLU A 836 41.72 11.26 15.50
C GLU A 836 40.76 11.83 14.43
N GLY A 837 39.59 11.21 14.23
CA GLY A 837 38.62 11.61 13.21
C GLY A 837 39.08 11.29 11.79
N SER A 838 39.07 12.26 10.88
CA SER A 838 39.46 12.05 9.46
C SER A 838 40.97 12.00 9.18
N LYS A 839 41.81 12.13 10.20
CA LYS A 839 43.25 12.08 10.03
C LYS A 839 43.77 10.63 10.13
N PRO A 840 44.84 10.27 9.41
CA PRO A 840 45.53 8.96 9.59
C PRO A 840 45.97 8.79 11.05
N ARG A 841 45.77 7.60 11.65
CA ARG A 841 46.22 7.26 13.00
C ARG A 841 47.72 7.26 13.07
N GLN A 842 48.29 7.66 14.18
CA GLN A 842 49.72 7.67 14.38
C GLN A 842 50.25 6.25 14.51
N VAL A 843 51.29 5.89 13.72
CA VAL A 843 51.96 4.60 13.82
C VAL A 843 52.94 4.65 15.00
N ARG A 844 52.80 3.73 15.95
CA ARG A 844 53.59 3.70 17.19
C ARG A 844 54.89 2.90 17.01
N ILE A 845 54.93 1.97 16.07
CA ILE A 845 56.05 1.12 15.79
C ILE A 845 56.80 1.66 14.59
N THR A 846 58.11 1.97 14.75
CA THR A 846 58.92 2.63 13.73
C THR A 846 59.74 1.67 12.89
N SER A 847 59.98 0.41 13.36
CA SER A 847 60.79 -0.57 12.63
C SER A 847 60.03 -1.89 12.42
N LEU A 848 60.32 -2.56 11.30
CA LEU A 848 59.76 -3.88 11.01
C LEU A 848 60.26 -4.95 11.99
N GLU A 849 61.49 -4.81 12.52
CA GLU A 849 62.04 -5.73 13.51
C GLU A 849 61.26 -5.73 14.81
N SER A 850 60.96 -4.53 15.35
CA SER A 850 60.13 -4.39 16.54
C SER A 850 58.68 -4.87 16.31
N LEU A 851 58.17 -4.78 15.07
CA LEU A 851 56.87 -5.33 14.72
C LEU A 851 56.87 -6.87 14.74
N GLU A 852 57.91 -7.51 14.15
CA GLU A 852 57.98 -8.98 14.12
C GLU A 852 58.15 -9.56 15.53
N GLU A 853 58.89 -8.86 16.40
CA GLU A 853 59.04 -9.25 17.81
C GLU A 853 57.68 -9.19 18.52
N LEU A 854 56.91 -8.10 18.30
CA LEU A 854 55.52 -7.97 18.81
C LEU A 854 54.61 -9.06 18.23
N LEU A 855 54.63 -9.30 16.92
CA LEU A 855 53.79 -10.30 16.25
C LEU A 855 54.13 -11.75 16.68
N SER A 856 55.31 -12.00 17.22
CA SER A 856 55.72 -13.30 17.79
C SER A 856 55.13 -13.51 19.19
N THR A 857 54.82 -12.44 19.90
CA THR A 857 54.22 -12.48 21.28
C THR A 857 52.70 -12.40 21.26
N LEU A 858 52.12 -12.00 20.13
CA LEU A 858 50.65 -11.92 19.91
C LEU A 858 50.12 -13.19 19.25
#